data_e88b3a2359d810e83e8051b009d35326
#
_entry.id   e88b3a2359d810e83e8051b009d35326
#
_cell.length_a   1.000
_cell.length_b   1.000
_cell.length_c   1.000
_cell.angle_alpha   90.00
_cell.angle_beta   90.00
_cell.angle_gamma   90.00
#
_symmetry.space_group_name_H-M   'P 1'
#
loop_
_entity.id
_entity.type
_entity.pdbx_description
1 polymer ?
#
loop_
_entity_poly.entity_id
_entity_poly.type
_entity_poly.pdbx_seq_one_letter_code
_entity_poly.pdbx_strand_id
1 'polypeptide(L)'
;MKTLKRHITHKSLVFGLCVFGLWLVGCSTTRRLASDEVLYTGVKKITIDTDTSGTLSGSVESAVKDPLSVKPNNPLYSPYVRTPFPIGLWAYNYLYTDKEKGFKHWLYNRLAKSPVLISKVQPDLRTKLINDILENYGYFNSTTRYELHPRRNPQKAKISYHVQVGAPWFYDSIAYPQLTGKIGQAFNTLQHSSLIRLGAQYNLDTLTAERQRLCDTLRNAGYYFFRPEYITYQADTTERPRRVQLRMQVVPNAPQITLRPYHTGAITINLHNIHPGQSDTLHLSRYNLIYQDKLKIRPRVLSNAISLDSGKLITLHDVNQSITNLNKLGIFRSVNLNVTSPDSMRGRDSLDVRINATFDYPIEAEIETNVTSKSNSLLGPGLSLKLSHNNLFKGGEVLALRLNGSYEWQTGNQNSGGQSSLLNSYEFGLDASLNFSRLLFPGLAKRITQYPTSSRIQLGVNLLNRPKYFNMISFSSSLGYDWQSSLHSYHSVSFLKLTYNRLLHTTAEFDSTMYENPAIALSFRNQFIPAFSYTYTFDKTYARNRLYWESSLTSAGNLLYGTMRIFNSQSPKKIFGNQFAQFIKATSEIRFYQRLGSSDSWLAYRFMVGAVHPYCNSEVVPYSEQFYIGGANSIRAFTIRSLGPGSYRPPSDNKNGYLDQTGTFKMEANVEFRFKMIGRLHGAIFLDAGNIWLLKQDPNRPGAELTWRGLGRDIALGTGFGLRYDISYLVLRADLGIGIHAPYATSRHGYYNIPTFRDGLGLHIAIGYPF
;
A
#
# COMPACT_ATOMS: atom_id res chain seq x y z
N MET A 1 2.59 38.95 46.25
CA MET A 1 2.79 37.55 46.69
C MET A 1 2.59 36.46 45.65
N LYS A 2 1.87 36.68 44.55
CA LYS A 2 1.66 35.65 43.49
C LYS A 2 2.84 35.51 42.50
N THR A 3 3.63 36.52 42.28
CA THR A 3 4.81 36.52 41.38
C THR A 3 6.04 35.83 41.98
N LEU A 4 6.18 35.85 43.28
CA LEU A 4 7.33 35.21 43.94
C LEU A 4 7.23 33.66 43.98
N LYS A 5 6.01 33.10 44.06
CA LYS A 5 5.79 31.64 44.03
C LYS A 5 6.11 31.00 42.66
N ARG A 6 5.98 31.75 41.56
CA ARG A 6 6.21 31.23 40.18
C ARG A 6 7.72 31.12 39.85
N HIS A 7 8.54 31.99 40.44
CA HIS A 7 10.00 31.92 40.26
C HIS A 7 10.70 30.83 41.07
N ILE A 8 10.13 30.46 42.23
CA ILE A 8 10.70 29.41 43.08
C ILE A 8 10.43 28.01 42.47
N THR A 9 9.26 27.81 41.88
CA THR A 9 8.91 26.54 41.21
C THR A 9 9.75 26.29 39.96
N HIS A 10 10.08 27.28 39.16
CA HIS A 10 10.94 27.11 37.99
C HIS A 10 12.40 26.81 38.38
N LYS A 11 12.96 27.47 39.41
CA LYS A 11 14.33 27.20 39.87
C LYS A 11 14.46 25.82 40.50
N SER A 12 13.48 25.36 41.28
CA SER A 12 13.47 24.01 41.84
C SER A 12 13.27 22.92 40.80
N LEU A 13 12.47 23.18 39.72
CA LEU A 13 12.32 22.26 38.60
C LEU A 13 13.61 22.14 37.77
N VAL A 14 14.27 23.27 37.49
CA VAL A 14 15.55 23.31 36.78
C VAL A 14 16.65 22.66 37.62
N PHE A 15 16.69 22.94 38.92
CA PHE A 15 17.63 22.31 39.83
C PHE A 15 17.37 20.78 39.96
N GLY A 16 16.11 20.37 40.06
CA GLY A 16 15.73 18.95 40.03
C GLY A 16 16.11 18.24 38.72
N LEU A 17 15.93 18.91 37.58
CA LEU A 17 16.35 18.42 36.26
C LEU A 17 17.90 18.36 36.14
N CYS A 18 18.63 19.34 36.68
CA CYS A 18 20.09 19.32 36.70
C CYS A 18 20.64 18.24 37.63
N VAL A 19 20.07 18.04 38.82
CA VAL A 19 20.45 16.96 39.75
C VAL A 19 20.11 15.58 39.16
N PHE A 20 18.96 15.45 38.53
CA PHE A 20 18.57 14.21 37.79
C PHE A 20 19.49 13.96 36.60
N GLY A 21 19.90 15.02 35.88
CA GLY A 21 20.87 14.94 34.79
C GLY A 21 22.27 14.52 35.28
N LEU A 22 22.75 15.05 36.42
CA LEU A 22 24.01 14.67 37.03
C LEU A 22 24.01 13.24 37.58
N TRP A 23 22.89 12.77 38.10
CA TRP A 23 22.70 11.38 38.54
C TRP A 23 22.78 10.37 37.38
N LEU A 24 22.32 10.75 36.21
CA LEU A 24 22.36 9.92 34.98
C LEU A 24 23.77 9.80 34.38
N VAL A 25 24.66 10.77 34.61
CA VAL A 25 26.05 10.77 34.09
C VAL A 25 26.93 9.74 34.79
N GLY A 26 26.62 9.35 36.04
CA GLY A 26 27.38 8.37 36.84
C GLY A 26 27.10 6.89 36.52
N CYS A 27 26.09 6.58 35.70
CA CYS A 27 25.69 5.19 35.46
C CYS A 27 26.63 4.46 34.49
N SER A 28 27.34 3.43 34.95
CA SER A 28 28.18 2.57 34.12
C SER A 28 27.34 1.71 33.19
N THR A 29 27.76 1.58 31.91
CA THR A 29 27.13 0.69 30.91
C THR A 29 27.83 -0.66 30.77
N THR A 30 28.91 -0.87 31.54
CA THR A 30 29.77 -2.08 31.47
C THR A 30 29.90 -2.81 32.80
N ARG A 31 29.14 -2.43 33.85
CA ARG A 31 29.23 -2.99 35.19
C ARG A 31 29.10 -4.50 35.29
N ARG A 32 28.30 -5.09 34.43
CA ARG A 32 27.99 -6.54 34.40
C ARG A 32 28.65 -7.29 33.24
N LEU A 33 29.57 -6.66 32.53
CA LEU A 33 30.35 -7.34 31.50
C LEU A 33 31.51 -8.11 32.17
N ALA A 34 31.81 -9.28 31.66
CA ALA A 34 33.00 -10.00 32.01
C ALA A 34 34.25 -9.20 31.61
N SER A 35 35.40 -9.49 32.26
CA SER A 35 36.64 -8.73 32.05
C SER A 35 37.16 -8.78 30.62
N ASP A 36 36.88 -9.88 29.90
CA ASP A 36 37.25 -10.15 28.50
C ASP A 36 36.21 -9.65 27.49
N GLU A 37 35.00 -9.26 27.93
CA GLU A 37 33.95 -8.79 27.06
C GLU A 37 34.09 -7.30 26.72
N VAL A 38 33.96 -6.98 25.42
CA VAL A 38 34.04 -5.59 24.94
C VAL A 38 32.68 -5.18 24.33
N LEU A 39 32.08 -4.13 24.90
CA LEU A 39 30.85 -3.53 24.45
C LEU A 39 31.05 -2.82 23.09
N TYR A 40 30.31 -3.23 22.12
CA TYR A 40 30.25 -2.58 20.80
C TYR A 40 29.54 -1.22 20.90
N THR A 41 30.19 -0.17 20.48
CA THR A 41 29.67 1.20 20.60
C THR A 41 29.36 1.84 19.23
N GLY A 42 29.31 1.02 18.17
CA GLY A 42 28.96 1.44 16.81
C GLY A 42 30.15 1.44 15.85
N VAL A 43 29.84 1.73 14.62
CA VAL A 43 30.85 1.92 13.57
C VAL A 43 31.53 3.28 13.76
N LYS A 44 32.83 3.36 13.55
CA LYS A 44 33.58 4.62 13.49
C LYS A 44 33.57 5.17 12.08
N LYS A 45 33.98 4.33 11.09
CA LYS A 45 34.02 4.67 9.66
C LYS A 45 33.95 3.40 8.82
N ILE A 46 33.30 3.46 7.69
CA ILE A 46 33.42 2.48 6.60
C ILE A 46 34.05 3.23 5.42
N THR A 47 35.24 2.81 5.04
CA THR A 47 35.98 3.35 3.89
C THR A 47 35.90 2.31 2.79
N ILE A 48 35.51 2.72 1.59
CA ILE A 48 35.44 1.88 0.39
C ILE A 48 36.35 2.54 -0.63
N ASP A 49 37.46 1.90 -0.89
CA ASP A 49 38.44 2.38 -1.86
C ASP A 49 38.37 1.46 -3.09
N THR A 50 38.38 2.04 -4.30
CA THR A 50 38.30 1.31 -5.57
C THR A 50 39.60 1.47 -6.35
N ASP A 51 40.15 0.38 -6.86
CA ASP A 51 41.38 0.37 -7.65
C ASP A 51 41.21 1.01 -9.04
N THR A 52 39.98 1.33 -9.41
CA THR A 52 39.65 1.97 -10.71
C THR A 52 38.94 3.30 -10.48
N SER A 53 39.06 4.22 -11.43
CA SER A 53 38.41 5.54 -11.41
C SER A 53 36.87 5.52 -11.47
N GLY A 54 36.27 4.33 -11.44
CA GLY A 54 34.82 4.14 -11.46
C GLY A 54 34.21 4.13 -10.06
N THR A 55 33.09 4.81 -9.89
CA THR A 55 32.24 4.69 -8.69
C THR A 55 31.48 3.37 -8.70
N LEU A 56 31.43 2.68 -7.55
CA LEU A 56 30.57 1.51 -7.38
C LEU A 56 29.11 1.86 -7.67
N SER A 57 28.38 0.93 -8.27
CA SER A 57 26.93 1.12 -8.40
C SER A 57 26.29 1.22 -7.03
N GLY A 58 25.28 2.06 -6.86
CA GLY A 58 24.63 2.27 -5.56
C GLY A 58 24.03 0.98 -4.95
N SER A 59 23.72 -0.03 -5.75
CA SER A 59 23.28 -1.35 -5.28
C SER A 59 24.41 -2.13 -4.63
N VAL A 60 25.60 -2.17 -5.25
CA VAL A 60 26.77 -2.85 -4.70
C VAL A 60 27.27 -2.12 -3.44
N GLU A 61 27.31 -0.79 -3.47
CA GLU A 61 27.69 0.00 -2.30
C GLU A 61 26.77 -0.26 -1.11
N SER A 62 25.46 -0.36 -1.34
CA SER A 62 24.49 -0.71 -0.29
C SER A 62 24.69 -2.14 0.21
N ALA A 63 24.89 -3.11 -0.70
CA ALA A 63 25.14 -4.50 -0.35
C ALA A 63 26.39 -4.68 0.52
N VAL A 64 27.43 -3.84 0.31
CA VAL A 64 28.64 -3.82 1.13
C VAL A 64 28.42 -3.11 2.47
N LYS A 65 27.74 -1.97 2.48
CA LYS A 65 27.53 -1.15 3.71
C LYS A 65 26.55 -1.76 4.69
N ASP A 66 25.48 -2.41 4.21
CA ASP A 66 24.41 -2.90 5.07
C ASP A 66 24.87 -3.96 6.08
N PRO A 67 25.62 -5.03 5.71
CA PRO A 67 26.14 -6.00 6.66
C PRO A 67 27.15 -5.42 7.68
N LEU A 68 27.89 -4.38 7.29
CA LEU A 68 28.87 -3.70 8.16
C LEU A 68 28.21 -2.70 9.12
N SER A 69 27.01 -2.26 8.82
CA SER A 69 26.29 -1.20 9.55
C SER A 69 25.51 -1.76 10.75
N VAL A 70 26.16 -2.53 11.61
CA VAL A 70 25.53 -3.07 12.83
C VAL A 70 25.16 -1.94 13.79
N LYS A 71 23.93 -1.95 14.27
CA LYS A 71 23.45 -0.93 15.21
C LYS A 71 23.91 -1.25 16.64
N PRO A 72 24.48 -0.28 17.37
CA PRO A 72 24.79 -0.42 18.80
C PRO A 72 23.50 -0.44 19.65
N ASN A 73 23.62 -0.61 20.95
CA ASN A 73 22.47 -0.69 21.87
C ASN A 73 21.53 0.53 21.85
N ASN A 74 22.05 1.72 21.62
CA ASN A 74 21.29 2.96 21.63
C ASN A 74 21.62 3.84 20.42
N PRO A 75 21.33 3.36 19.18
CA PRO A 75 21.56 4.14 17.97
C PRO A 75 20.61 5.33 17.93
N LEU A 76 21.08 6.49 17.52
CA LEU A 76 20.22 7.66 17.35
C LEU A 76 19.44 7.55 16.03
N TYR A 77 20.13 7.62 14.90
CA TYR A 77 19.54 7.46 13.55
C TYR A 77 20.41 6.59 12.62
N SER A 78 21.63 6.27 13.06
CA SER A 78 22.59 5.49 12.28
C SER A 78 23.47 4.64 13.20
N PRO A 79 24.22 3.66 12.66
CA PRO A 79 25.19 2.89 13.44
C PRO A 79 26.39 3.72 13.93
N TYR A 80 26.57 4.93 13.41
CA TYR A 80 27.69 5.83 13.74
C TYR A 80 27.43 6.69 14.97
N VAL A 81 26.17 7.04 15.25
CA VAL A 81 25.77 7.98 16.31
C VAL A 81 24.86 7.30 17.33
N ARG A 82 25.12 7.55 18.61
CA ARG A 82 24.33 7.00 19.72
C ARG A 82 23.65 8.11 20.51
N THR A 83 22.52 7.78 21.11
CA THR A 83 21.89 8.67 22.10
C THR A 83 22.79 8.84 23.32
N PRO A 84 22.82 10.03 23.96
CA PRO A 84 23.64 10.26 25.15
C PRO A 84 23.17 9.42 26.36
N PHE A 85 21.91 9.02 26.41
CA PHE A 85 21.27 8.29 27.50
C PHE A 85 20.96 6.84 27.12
N PRO A 86 21.83 5.86 27.43
CA PRO A 86 21.62 4.46 27.11
C PRO A 86 20.72 3.75 28.14
N ILE A 87 19.45 4.16 28.22
CA ILE A 87 18.49 3.70 29.25
C ILE A 87 18.39 2.17 29.27
N GLY A 88 18.38 1.52 28.10
CA GLY A 88 18.30 0.06 28.03
C GLY A 88 19.50 -0.66 28.65
N LEU A 89 20.72 -0.13 28.45
CA LEU A 89 21.94 -0.66 29.10
C LEU A 89 21.97 -0.35 30.59
N TRP A 90 21.50 0.84 31.00
CA TRP A 90 21.40 1.15 32.43
C TRP A 90 20.38 0.23 33.11
N ALA A 91 19.23 0.02 32.53
CA ALA A 91 18.25 -0.94 33.02
C ALA A 91 18.86 -2.35 33.16
N TYR A 92 19.60 -2.82 32.16
CA TYR A 92 20.30 -4.10 32.17
C TYR A 92 21.32 -4.18 33.34
N ASN A 93 22.09 -3.12 33.59
CA ASN A 93 23.16 -3.12 34.60
C ASN A 93 22.66 -2.89 36.04
N TYR A 94 21.57 -2.15 36.24
CA TYR A 94 21.13 -1.70 37.58
C TYR A 94 19.76 -2.23 38.03
N LEU A 95 18.89 -2.61 37.09
CA LEU A 95 17.54 -3.12 37.43
C LEU A 95 17.45 -4.64 37.49
N TYR A 96 18.48 -5.35 37.15
CA TYR A 96 18.51 -6.79 37.25
C TYR A 96 18.12 -7.29 38.65
N THR A 97 17.32 -8.36 38.68
CA THR A 97 16.89 -8.99 39.92
C THR A 97 16.65 -10.48 39.66
N ASP A 98 17.05 -11.31 40.62
CA ASP A 98 16.80 -12.77 40.57
C ASP A 98 15.36 -13.14 40.94
N LYS A 99 14.56 -12.15 41.40
CA LYS A 99 13.15 -12.36 41.73
C LYS A 99 12.34 -12.40 40.46
N GLU A 100 11.55 -13.47 40.22
CA GLU A 100 10.71 -13.64 39.05
C GLU A 100 9.46 -12.75 39.04
N LYS A 101 9.09 -12.12 40.16
CA LYS A 101 7.90 -11.25 40.30
C LYS A 101 8.28 -9.93 41.01
N GLY A 102 7.50 -8.88 40.73
CA GLY A 102 7.62 -7.57 41.36
C GLY A 102 7.91 -6.44 40.37
N PHE A 103 7.77 -5.19 40.85
CA PHE A 103 7.90 -3.98 40.04
C PHE A 103 9.28 -3.84 39.39
N LYS A 104 10.35 -4.21 40.10
CA LYS A 104 11.71 -4.15 39.57
C LYS A 104 11.94 -5.15 38.45
N HIS A 105 11.38 -6.38 38.56
CA HIS A 105 11.44 -7.39 37.52
C HIS A 105 10.64 -6.96 36.29
N TRP A 106 9.42 -6.43 36.50
CA TRP A 106 8.61 -5.88 35.41
C TRP A 106 9.35 -4.75 34.68
N LEU A 107 9.97 -3.83 35.40
CA LEU A 107 10.71 -2.70 34.83
C LEU A 107 11.96 -3.17 34.06
N TYR A 108 12.66 -4.17 34.61
CA TYR A 108 13.78 -4.81 33.92
C TYR A 108 13.35 -5.42 32.60
N ASN A 109 12.32 -6.26 32.59
CA ASN A 109 11.83 -6.90 31.39
C ASN A 109 11.32 -5.91 30.32
N ARG A 110 10.82 -4.75 30.76
CA ARG A 110 10.32 -3.72 29.85
C ARG A 110 11.41 -2.81 29.27
N LEU A 111 12.43 -2.50 30.03
CA LEU A 111 13.44 -1.49 29.67
C LEU A 111 14.82 -2.09 29.35
N ALA A 112 15.21 -3.19 29.97
CA ALA A 112 16.55 -3.74 29.80
C ALA A 112 16.80 -4.22 28.37
N LYS A 113 17.97 -3.88 27.85
CA LYS A 113 18.49 -4.39 26.57
C LYS A 113 19.85 -5.03 26.84
N SER A 114 20.02 -6.27 26.41
CA SER A 114 21.29 -6.98 26.49
C SER A 114 22.38 -6.23 25.74
N PRO A 115 23.61 -6.23 26.24
CA PRO A 115 24.73 -5.56 25.58
C PRO A 115 25.07 -6.22 24.25
N VAL A 116 25.28 -5.40 23.22
CA VAL A 116 25.83 -5.84 21.94
C VAL A 116 27.36 -5.86 22.09
N LEU A 117 27.93 -7.06 22.11
CA LEU A 117 29.35 -7.27 22.27
C LEU A 117 30.06 -7.36 20.93
N ILE A 118 31.37 -7.07 20.88
CA ILE A 118 32.21 -7.25 19.69
C ILE A 118 32.17 -8.71 19.23
N SER A 119 32.19 -9.67 20.16
CA SER A 119 32.08 -11.10 19.88
C SER A 119 30.76 -11.47 19.17
N LYS A 120 29.65 -10.79 19.49
CA LYS A 120 28.36 -10.97 18.80
C LYS A 120 28.30 -10.26 17.43
N VAL A 121 29.05 -9.20 17.25
CA VAL A 121 29.15 -8.51 15.96
C VAL A 121 29.94 -9.34 14.96
N GLN A 122 30.89 -10.15 15.41
CA GLN A 122 31.73 -11.05 14.59
C GLN A 122 32.37 -10.33 13.40
N PRO A 123 33.25 -9.35 13.63
CA PRO A 123 33.83 -8.54 12.55
C PRO A 123 34.59 -9.37 11.51
N ASP A 124 35.27 -10.46 11.94
CA ASP A 124 35.98 -11.38 11.02
C ASP A 124 35.04 -12.08 10.04
N LEU A 125 33.89 -12.56 10.53
CA LEU A 125 32.89 -13.18 9.66
C LEU A 125 32.30 -12.16 8.67
N ARG A 126 32.11 -10.92 9.12
CA ARG A 126 31.58 -9.84 8.26
C ARG A 126 32.58 -9.43 7.19
N THR A 127 33.86 -9.35 7.48
CA THR A 127 34.87 -9.07 6.45
C THR A 127 34.90 -10.16 5.38
N LYS A 128 34.81 -11.43 5.76
CA LYS A 128 34.67 -12.54 4.79
C LYS A 128 33.41 -12.41 3.97
N LEU A 129 32.25 -12.19 4.61
CA LEU A 129 30.97 -12.00 3.94
C LEU A 129 31.03 -10.86 2.89
N ILE A 130 31.72 -9.75 3.20
CA ILE A 130 31.85 -8.66 2.22
C ILE A 130 32.71 -9.07 1.03
N ASN A 131 33.78 -9.80 1.22
CA ASN A 131 34.58 -10.32 0.13
C ASN A 131 33.75 -11.26 -0.78
N ASP A 132 32.97 -12.17 -0.19
CA ASP A 132 32.06 -13.07 -0.92
C ASP A 132 30.98 -12.26 -1.69
N ILE A 133 30.42 -11.21 -1.09
CA ILE A 133 29.49 -10.31 -1.78
C ILE A 133 30.16 -9.63 -2.96
N LEU A 134 31.37 -9.10 -2.80
CA LEU A 134 32.10 -8.44 -3.88
C LEU A 134 32.46 -9.43 -4.99
N GLU A 135 32.86 -10.66 -4.67
CA GLU A 135 33.09 -11.72 -5.64
C GLU A 135 31.82 -12.05 -6.43
N ASN A 136 30.67 -12.13 -5.78
CA ASN A 136 29.37 -12.35 -6.44
C ASN A 136 29.04 -11.25 -7.47
N TYR A 137 29.54 -10.04 -7.28
CA TYR A 137 29.40 -8.93 -8.23
C TYR A 137 30.59 -8.80 -9.19
N GLY A 138 31.52 -9.76 -9.19
CA GLY A 138 32.66 -9.81 -10.12
C GLY A 138 33.87 -8.97 -9.70
N TYR A 139 34.02 -8.67 -8.42
CA TYR A 139 35.19 -7.98 -7.86
C TYR A 139 36.04 -8.99 -7.08
N PHE A 140 36.67 -9.98 -7.80
CA PHE A 140 37.33 -11.13 -7.20
C PHE A 140 38.55 -10.81 -6.33
N ASN A 141 39.30 -9.77 -6.62
CA ASN A 141 40.50 -9.41 -5.88
C ASN A 141 40.24 -8.37 -4.79
N SER A 142 39.06 -8.39 -4.20
CA SER A 142 38.69 -7.47 -3.15
C SER A 142 39.16 -7.96 -1.79
N THR A 143 39.56 -7.04 -0.92
CA THR A 143 39.97 -7.35 0.45
C THR A 143 39.30 -6.43 1.45
N THR A 144 38.77 -7.01 2.53
CA THR A 144 38.15 -6.27 3.59
C THR A 144 38.86 -6.50 4.88
N ARG A 145 39.21 -5.41 5.59
CA ARG A 145 39.87 -5.44 6.89
C ARG A 145 39.08 -4.63 7.88
N TYR A 146 39.22 -4.94 9.17
CA TYR A 146 38.63 -4.14 10.22
C TYR A 146 39.68 -3.73 11.25
N GLU A 147 39.39 -2.64 11.95
CA GLU A 147 40.23 -2.13 13.05
C GLU A 147 39.36 -1.80 14.26
N LEU A 148 39.77 -2.27 15.42
CA LEU A 148 39.10 -1.97 16.67
C LEU A 148 39.67 -0.67 17.28
N HIS A 149 38.78 0.24 17.61
CA HIS A 149 39.16 1.51 18.28
C HIS A 149 38.66 1.51 19.71
N PRO A 150 39.51 1.16 20.69
CA PRO A 150 39.15 1.23 22.11
C PRO A 150 38.78 2.68 22.48
N ARG A 151 37.86 2.83 23.42
CA ARG A 151 37.49 4.10 23.99
C ARG A 151 38.27 4.34 25.29
N ARG A 152 38.04 5.48 25.96
CA ARG A 152 38.62 5.79 27.28
C ARG A 152 38.40 4.66 28.30
N ASN A 153 37.28 3.92 28.18
CA ASN A 153 37.07 2.66 28.89
C ASN A 153 37.45 1.52 27.95
N PRO A 154 38.43 0.67 28.25
CA PRO A 154 38.90 -0.42 27.38
C PRO A 154 37.83 -1.48 27.08
N GLN A 155 36.85 -1.66 27.97
CA GLN A 155 35.69 -2.51 27.73
C GLN A 155 34.68 -1.93 26.71
N LYS A 156 35.02 -0.86 25.99
CA LYS A 156 34.18 -0.24 24.96
C LYS A 156 35.00 0.02 23.72
N ALA A 157 34.51 -0.44 22.55
CA ALA A 157 35.18 -0.16 21.28
C ALA A 157 34.21 0.23 20.17
N LYS A 158 34.71 0.96 19.18
CA LYS A 158 34.15 1.15 17.88
C LYS A 158 34.90 0.31 16.84
N ILE A 159 34.26 0.04 15.70
CA ILE A 159 34.88 -0.68 14.60
C ILE A 159 35.00 0.27 13.40
N SER A 160 36.17 0.30 12.75
CA SER A 160 36.32 0.81 11.38
C SER A 160 36.46 -0.36 10.43
N TYR A 161 35.88 -0.23 9.24
CA TYR A 161 36.05 -1.18 8.16
C TYR A 161 36.72 -0.49 6.98
N HIS A 162 37.69 -1.16 6.38
CA HIS A 162 38.39 -0.75 5.17
C HIS A 162 38.15 -1.81 4.11
N VAL A 163 37.41 -1.44 3.08
CA VAL A 163 37.06 -2.30 1.93
C VAL A 163 37.85 -1.79 0.75
N GLN A 164 38.80 -2.58 0.30
CA GLN A 164 39.52 -2.34 -0.95
C GLN A 164 38.88 -3.18 -2.03
N VAL A 165 38.23 -2.52 -2.98
CA VAL A 165 37.49 -3.17 -4.06
C VAL A 165 38.39 -3.30 -5.28
N GLY A 166 38.61 -4.54 -5.71
CA GLY A 166 39.39 -4.84 -6.89
C GLY A 166 38.72 -4.39 -8.18
N ALA A 167 39.43 -4.54 -9.29
CA ALA A 167 38.85 -4.22 -10.59
C ALA A 167 37.75 -5.20 -11.01
N PRO A 168 36.65 -4.72 -11.69
CA PRO A 168 35.55 -5.59 -12.10
C PRO A 168 35.98 -6.54 -13.24
N TRP A 169 35.39 -7.71 -13.23
CA TRP A 169 35.56 -8.75 -14.25
C TRP A 169 34.33 -8.83 -15.14
N PHE A 170 34.52 -9.21 -16.42
CA PHE A 170 33.51 -9.16 -17.46
C PHE A 170 33.41 -10.49 -18.20
N TYR A 171 32.20 -10.85 -18.66
CA TYR A 171 32.00 -12.03 -19.50
C TYR A 171 32.68 -11.86 -20.88
N ASP A 172 33.54 -12.81 -21.22
CA ASP A 172 34.26 -12.85 -22.50
C ASP A 172 33.57 -13.75 -23.52
N SER A 173 33.25 -14.97 -23.11
CA SER A 173 32.55 -15.95 -23.94
C SER A 173 31.60 -16.82 -23.12
N ILE A 174 30.58 -17.38 -23.78
CA ILE A 174 29.64 -18.31 -23.19
C ILE A 174 29.45 -19.50 -24.11
N ALA A 175 29.82 -20.68 -23.65
CA ALA A 175 29.58 -21.93 -24.36
C ALA A 175 28.34 -22.64 -23.73
N TYR A 176 27.36 -22.94 -24.56
CA TYR A 176 26.15 -23.66 -24.18
C TYR A 176 26.32 -25.17 -24.29
N PRO A 177 25.57 -26.01 -23.54
CA PRO A 177 25.68 -27.43 -23.56
C PRO A 177 25.28 -27.99 -24.93
N GLN A 178 26.14 -28.84 -25.50
CA GLN A 178 25.89 -29.58 -26.73
C GLN A 178 25.10 -30.84 -26.38
N LEU A 179 23.78 -30.76 -26.35
CA LEU A 179 22.89 -31.90 -26.07
C LEU A 179 22.28 -32.44 -27.36
N THR A 180 22.08 -33.76 -27.44
CA THR A 180 21.44 -34.42 -28.57
C THR A 180 19.90 -34.47 -28.39
N GLY A 181 19.16 -34.65 -29.50
CA GLY A 181 17.71 -34.81 -29.48
C GLY A 181 16.90 -33.52 -29.22
N LYS A 182 15.65 -33.70 -28.81
CA LYS A 182 14.70 -32.56 -28.63
C LYS A 182 15.14 -31.57 -27.58
N ILE A 183 15.80 -32.00 -26.53
CA ILE A 183 16.31 -31.12 -25.46
C ILE A 183 17.44 -30.20 -25.98
N GLY A 184 18.33 -30.76 -26.82
CA GLY A 184 19.40 -29.97 -27.45
C GLY A 184 18.83 -28.87 -28.36
N GLN A 185 17.81 -29.17 -29.13
CA GLN A 185 17.11 -28.18 -29.96
C GLN A 185 16.47 -27.09 -29.10
N ALA A 186 15.85 -27.47 -27.98
CA ALA A 186 15.28 -26.50 -27.03
C ALA A 186 16.40 -25.58 -26.45
N PHE A 187 17.52 -26.10 -26.00
CA PHE A 187 18.64 -25.30 -25.51
C PHE A 187 19.18 -24.34 -26.59
N ASN A 188 19.33 -24.80 -27.83
CA ASN A 188 19.80 -23.96 -28.95
C ASN A 188 18.85 -22.78 -29.23
N THR A 189 17.55 -22.98 -29.10
CA THR A 189 16.58 -21.89 -29.25
C THR A 189 16.67 -20.89 -28.09
N LEU A 190 16.89 -21.37 -26.86
CA LEU A 190 16.88 -20.56 -25.63
C LEU A 190 18.12 -19.68 -25.47
N GLN A 191 19.26 -20.01 -26.11
CA GLN A 191 20.49 -19.21 -26.04
C GLN A 191 20.29 -17.79 -26.58
N HIS A 192 19.43 -17.58 -27.58
CA HIS A 192 19.19 -16.28 -28.19
C HIS A 192 18.52 -15.26 -27.23
N SER A 193 17.85 -15.74 -26.19
CA SER A 193 17.18 -14.93 -25.17
C SER A 193 17.91 -14.91 -23.82
N SER A 194 19.21 -15.23 -23.81
CA SER A 194 20.03 -15.27 -22.60
C SER A 194 20.06 -13.94 -21.86
N LEU A 195 20.01 -13.99 -20.54
CA LEU A 195 20.22 -12.83 -19.65
C LEU A 195 21.70 -12.47 -19.55
N ILE A 196 22.60 -13.41 -19.84
CA ILE A 196 24.04 -13.19 -19.77
C ILE A 196 24.49 -12.53 -21.09
N ARG A 197 24.99 -11.32 -20.98
CA ARG A 197 25.47 -10.53 -22.14
C ARG A 197 26.98 -10.50 -22.16
N LEU A 198 27.60 -10.77 -23.34
CA LEU A 198 29.04 -10.63 -23.54
C LEU A 198 29.47 -9.19 -23.29
N GLY A 199 30.60 -9.00 -22.61
CA GLY A 199 31.11 -7.69 -22.23
C GLY A 199 30.42 -7.07 -21.02
N ALA A 200 29.32 -7.65 -20.48
CA ALA A 200 28.74 -7.21 -19.22
C ALA A 200 29.59 -7.68 -18.02
N GLN A 201 29.50 -6.94 -16.92
CA GLN A 201 30.18 -7.29 -15.68
C GLN A 201 29.66 -8.65 -15.15
N TYR A 202 30.55 -9.47 -14.64
CA TYR A 202 30.20 -10.73 -13.97
C TYR A 202 29.28 -10.45 -12.78
N ASN A 203 28.21 -11.25 -12.69
CA ASN A 203 27.25 -11.18 -11.59
C ASN A 203 26.60 -12.55 -11.37
N LEU A 204 26.75 -13.09 -10.17
CA LEU A 204 26.21 -14.38 -9.79
C LEU A 204 24.67 -14.41 -9.81
N ASP A 205 24.01 -13.28 -9.48
CA ASP A 205 22.55 -13.17 -9.55
C ASP A 205 22.05 -13.34 -10.98
N THR A 206 22.80 -12.81 -11.98
CA THR A 206 22.48 -13.00 -13.40
C THR A 206 22.61 -14.47 -13.81
N LEU A 207 23.65 -15.17 -13.35
CA LEU A 207 23.81 -16.62 -13.60
C LEU A 207 22.68 -17.44 -12.97
N THR A 208 22.30 -17.09 -11.75
CA THR A 208 21.19 -17.74 -11.04
C THR A 208 19.84 -17.49 -11.73
N ALA A 209 19.60 -16.24 -12.16
CA ALA A 209 18.40 -15.88 -12.89
C ALA A 209 18.33 -16.59 -14.26
N GLU A 210 19.46 -16.70 -14.97
CA GLU A 210 19.54 -17.42 -16.26
C GLU A 210 19.25 -18.92 -16.06
N ARG A 211 19.82 -19.54 -15.03
CA ARG A 211 19.55 -20.94 -14.67
C ARG A 211 18.07 -21.17 -14.41
N GLN A 212 17.43 -20.27 -13.67
CA GLN A 212 16.00 -20.33 -13.38
C GLN A 212 15.17 -20.12 -14.66
N ARG A 213 15.52 -19.15 -15.51
CA ARG A 213 14.85 -18.88 -16.78
C ARG A 213 14.87 -20.09 -17.70
N LEU A 214 16.02 -20.71 -17.86
CA LEU A 214 16.18 -21.92 -18.67
C LEU A 214 15.35 -23.07 -18.12
N CYS A 215 15.40 -23.28 -16.81
CA CYS A 215 14.61 -24.30 -16.15
C CYS A 215 13.10 -24.09 -16.37
N ASP A 216 12.60 -22.89 -16.14
CA ASP A 216 11.16 -22.60 -16.28
C ASP A 216 10.70 -22.75 -17.73
N THR A 217 11.54 -22.35 -18.69
CA THR A 217 11.22 -22.51 -20.10
C THR A 217 11.22 -23.98 -20.53
N LEU A 218 12.16 -24.78 -20.05
CA LEU A 218 12.16 -26.23 -20.30
C LEU A 218 10.93 -26.90 -19.65
N ARG A 219 10.58 -26.54 -18.43
CA ARG A 219 9.37 -27.06 -17.78
C ARG A 219 8.09 -26.64 -18.51
N ASN A 220 8.07 -25.48 -19.15
CA ASN A 220 6.98 -25.08 -20.04
C ASN A 220 7.01 -25.78 -21.41
N ALA A 221 8.12 -26.40 -21.78
CA ALA A 221 8.26 -27.27 -22.95
C ALA A 221 8.03 -28.76 -22.61
N GLY A 222 7.48 -29.08 -21.45
CA GLY A 222 7.12 -30.43 -21.03
C GLY A 222 8.17 -31.18 -20.21
N TYR A 223 9.37 -30.63 -19.98
CA TYR A 223 10.42 -31.26 -19.16
C TYR A 223 10.12 -31.04 -17.67
N TYR A 224 9.02 -31.60 -17.18
CA TYR A 224 8.45 -31.30 -15.87
C TYR A 224 9.40 -31.47 -14.69
N PHE A 225 10.25 -32.53 -14.71
CA PHE A 225 11.19 -32.82 -13.63
C PHE A 225 12.53 -32.10 -13.75
N PHE A 226 12.71 -31.27 -14.76
CA PHE A 226 13.92 -30.46 -14.89
C PHE A 226 14.03 -29.46 -13.75
N ARG A 227 15.23 -29.33 -13.16
CA ARG A 227 15.48 -28.43 -12.01
C ARG A 227 16.66 -27.51 -12.29
N PRO A 228 16.71 -26.30 -11.67
CA PRO A 228 17.83 -25.37 -11.86
C PRO A 228 19.19 -25.99 -11.47
N GLU A 229 19.23 -26.90 -10.49
CA GLU A 229 20.45 -27.55 -9.99
C GLU A 229 21.12 -28.46 -11.04
N TYR A 230 20.40 -28.85 -12.09
CA TYR A 230 20.97 -29.61 -13.20
C TYR A 230 21.77 -28.75 -14.19
N ILE A 231 21.73 -27.43 -14.06
CA ILE A 231 22.56 -26.52 -14.85
C ILE A 231 23.69 -26.03 -13.97
N THR A 232 24.93 -26.24 -14.41
CA THR A 232 26.15 -25.75 -13.75
C THR A 232 26.95 -24.88 -14.70
N TYR A 233 27.77 -24.01 -14.13
CA TYR A 233 28.69 -23.17 -14.85
C TYR A 233 30.11 -23.50 -14.44
N GLN A 234 30.98 -23.68 -15.42
CA GLN A 234 32.42 -23.68 -15.25
C GLN A 234 32.94 -22.32 -15.75
N ALA A 235 33.75 -21.67 -14.94
CA ALA A 235 34.33 -20.38 -15.25
C ALA A 235 35.83 -20.52 -15.41
N ASP A 236 36.36 -20.12 -16.55
CA ASP A 236 37.80 -19.99 -16.77
C ASP A 236 38.15 -18.50 -16.69
N THR A 237 39.15 -18.19 -15.87
CA THR A 237 39.65 -16.84 -15.60
C THR A 237 41.14 -16.67 -15.95
N THR A 238 41.77 -17.70 -16.55
CA THR A 238 43.19 -17.78 -16.73
C THR A 238 43.66 -17.24 -18.09
N GLU A 239 42.81 -17.30 -19.13
CA GLU A 239 43.24 -16.94 -20.49
C GLU A 239 43.45 -15.44 -20.69
N ARG A 240 42.60 -14.59 -20.10
CA ARG A 240 42.68 -13.14 -20.25
C ARG A 240 42.44 -12.44 -18.92
N PRO A 241 43.24 -11.42 -18.58
CA PRO A 241 43.09 -10.68 -17.33
C PRO A 241 41.72 -9.99 -17.27
N ARG A 242 41.01 -10.18 -16.14
CA ARG A 242 39.68 -9.59 -15.85
C ARG A 242 38.57 -10.02 -16.82
N ARG A 243 38.74 -11.16 -17.48
CA ARG A 243 37.75 -11.78 -18.35
C ARG A 243 37.38 -13.16 -17.84
N VAL A 244 36.10 -13.48 -17.95
CA VAL A 244 35.55 -14.77 -17.54
C VAL A 244 34.96 -15.46 -18.75
N GLN A 245 35.51 -16.62 -19.09
CA GLN A 245 34.93 -17.51 -20.09
C GLN A 245 34.01 -18.50 -19.36
N LEU A 246 32.75 -18.53 -19.73
CA LEU A 246 31.75 -19.41 -19.11
C LEU A 246 31.47 -20.62 -20.01
N ARG A 247 31.45 -21.79 -19.42
CA ARG A 247 30.90 -22.99 -20.02
C ARG A 247 29.71 -23.46 -19.19
N MET A 248 28.53 -23.39 -19.78
CA MET A 248 27.31 -23.95 -19.20
C MET A 248 27.27 -25.44 -19.50
N GLN A 249 26.93 -26.22 -18.50
CA GLN A 249 26.84 -27.70 -18.64
C GLN A 249 25.58 -28.18 -17.92
N VAL A 250 24.97 -29.24 -18.46
CA VAL A 250 24.03 -30.07 -17.72
C VAL A 250 24.81 -31.10 -16.93
N VAL A 251 24.51 -31.24 -15.64
CA VAL A 251 25.20 -32.19 -14.74
C VAL A 251 25.18 -33.57 -15.37
N PRO A 252 26.33 -34.25 -15.51
CA PRO A 252 26.41 -35.57 -16.16
C PRO A 252 25.50 -36.63 -15.52
N ASN A 253 25.27 -36.54 -14.22
CA ASN A 253 24.43 -37.46 -13.46
C ASN A 253 22.95 -37.03 -13.37
N ALA A 254 22.50 -36.11 -14.23
CA ALA A 254 21.09 -35.74 -14.28
C ALA A 254 20.23 -36.97 -14.64
N PRO A 255 19.21 -37.29 -13.85
CA PRO A 255 18.36 -38.45 -14.11
C PRO A 255 17.73 -38.37 -15.51
N GLN A 256 17.74 -39.48 -16.25
CA GLN A 256 17.20 -39.50 -17.62
C GLN A 256 15.72 -39.04 -17.70
N ILE A 257 14.93 -39.23 -16.64
CA ILE A 257 13.56 -38.76 -16.55
C ILE A 257 13.45 -37.25 -16.62
N THR A 258 14.50 -36.50 -16.28
CA THR A 258 14.50 -35.01 -16.32
C THR A 258 14.75 -34.47 -17.72
N LEU A 259 15.29 -35.29 -18.61
CA LEU A 259 15.66 -34.94 -19.99
C LEU A 259 14.60 -35.36 -21.03
N ARG A 260 13.41 -35.83 -20.56
CA ARG A 260 12.29 -36.23 -21.41
C ARG A 260 11.11 -35.25 -21.23
N PRO A 261 10.40 -34.91 -22.32
CA PRO A 261 9.14 -34.20 -22.22
C PRO A 261 8.00 -35.16 -21.86
N TYR A 262 7.04 -34.69 -21.07
CA TYR A 262 5.89 -35.47 -20.64
C TYR A 262 4.58 -34.83 -21.04
N HIS A 263 3.57 -35.68 -21.22
CA HIS A 263 2.18 -35.30 -21.45
C HIS A 263 1.37 -35.49 -20.16
N THR A 264 0.30 -34.73 -20.04
CA THR A 264 -0.66 -34.89 -18.94
C THR A 264 -1.44 -36.20 -19.14
N GLY A 265 -1.37 -37.10 -18.20
CA GLY A 265 -2.13 -38.34 -18.14
C GLY A 265 -3.55 -38.12 -17.58
N ALA A 266 -3.97 -39.07 -16.71
CA ALA A 266 -5.25 -38.96 -16.02
C ALA A 266 -5.22 -37.82 -15.00
N ILE A 267 -6.28 -36.98 -14.99
CA ILE A 267 -6.45 -35.91 -14.00
C ILE A 267 -7.47 -36.39 -12.97
N THR A 268 -7.10 -36.41 -11.70
CA THR A 268 -8.00 -36.76 -10.58
C THR A 268 -8.07 -35.58 -9.61
N ILE A 269 -9.28 -35.14 -9.28
CA ILE A 269 -9.52 -34.09 -8.30
C ILE A 269 -10.15 -34.70 -7.06
N ASN A 270 -9.48 -34.61 -5.94
CA ASN A 270 -9.97 -35.06 -4.64
C ASN A 270 -10.45 -33.84 -3.84
N LEU A 271 -11.74 -33.81 -3.56
CA LEU A 271 -12.37 -32.77 -2.73
C LEU A 271 -12.56 -33.32 -1.31
N HIS A 272 -11.87 -32.72 -0.37
CA HIS A 272 -11.94 -33.10 1.04
C HIS A 272 -12.80 -32.09 1.83
N ASN A 273 -13.68 -32.61 2.68
CA ASN A 273 -14.36 -31.81 3.69
C ASN A 273 -13.44 -31.60 4.91
N ILE A 274 -13.73 -30.62 5.74
CA ILE A 274 -13.06 -30.41 7.04
C ILE A 274 -13.26 -31.64 7.95
N HIS A 275 -14.48 -32.18 7.92
CA HIS A 275 -14.82 -33.43 8.61
C HIS A 275 -14.90 -34.52 7.55
N PRO A 276 -14.11 -35.61 7.68
CA PRO A 276 -14.15 -36.72 6.73
C PRO A 276 -15.55 -37.34 6.64
N GLY A 277 -15.99 -37.60 5.40
CA GLY A 277 -17.26 -38.24 5.10
C GLY A 277 -17.09 -39.42 4.14
N GLN A 278 -18.17 -40.02 3.71
CA GLN A 278 -18.16 -41.11 2.75
C GLN A 278 -17.73 -40.57 1.37
N SER A 279 -16.73 -41.22 0.75
CA SER A 279 -16.22 -40.81 -0.56
C SER A 279 -17.04 -41.42 -1.69
N ASP A 280 -17.32 -40.63 -2.70
CA ASP A 280 -17.98 -41.01 -3.95
C ASP A 280 -17.18 -40.48 -5.13
N THR A 281 -17.35 -41.08 -6.32
CA THR A 281 -16.58 -40.76 -7.53
C THR A 281 -17.50 -40.43 -8.69
N LEU A 282 -17.26 -39.27 -9.30
CA LEU A 282 -17.93 -38.82 -10.52
C LEU A 282 -16.93 -38.80 -11.68
N HIS A 283 -17.17 -39.66 -12.68
CA HIS A 283 -16.37 -39.70 -13.90
C HIS A 283 -16.87 -38.64 -14.91
N LEU A 284 -15.99 -37.72 -15.23
CA LEU A 284 -16.25 -36.68 -16.25
C LEU A 284 -15.28 -36.86 -17.42
N SER A 285 -15.64 -36.38 -18.59
CA SER A 285 -14.82 -36.54 -19.81
C SER A 285 -13.41 -36.00 -19.71
N ARG A 286 -13.18 -35.00 -18.83
CA ARG A 286 -11.91 -34.31 -18.71
C ARG A 286 -11.10 -34.74 -17.48
N TYR A 287 -11.77 -35.16 -16.39
CA TYR A 287 -11.14 -35.56 -15.13
C TYR A 287 -12.05 -36.43 -14.27
N ASN A 288 -11.48 -37.18 -13.36
CA ASN A 288 -12.20 -37.90 -12.33
C ASN A 288 -12.33 -37.04 -11.09
N LEU A 289 -13.54 -36.95 -10.52
CA LEU A 289 -13.83 -36.15 -9.35
C LEU A 289 -14.20 -37.06 -8.18
N ILE A 290 -13.37 -37.09 -7.16
CA ILE A 290 -13.63 -37.80 -5.91
C ILE A 290 -14.07 -36.73 -4.89
N TYR A 291 -15.23 -36.91 -4.27
CA TYR A 291 -15.79 -35.96 -3.33
C TYR A 291 -16.39 -36.70 -2.13
N GLN A 292 -16.60 -36.00 -1.03
CA GLN A 292 -17.14 -36.53 0.22
C GLN A 292 -18.56 -36.06 0.44
N ASP A 293 -19.46 -36.98 0.78
CA ASP A 293 -20.91 -36.80 1.06
C ASP A 293 -21.66 -36.16 -0.12
N LYS A 294 -21.88 -34.85 -0.09
CA LYS A 294 -22.60 -34.10 -1.13
C LYS A 294 -21.65 -33.20 -1.91
N LEU A 295 -21.83 -33.16 -3.22
CA LEU A 295 -21.07 -32.28 -4.08
C LEU A 295 -21.34 -30.80 -3.74
N LYS A 296 -20.32 -30.11 -3.22
CA LYS A 296 -20.38 -28.72 -2.77
C LYS A 296 -20.03 -27.69 -3.83
N ILE A 297 -19.53 -28.13 -4.99
CA ILE A 297 -19.15 -27.26 -6.11
C ILE A 297 -19.66 -27.83 -7.42
N ARG A 298 -20.08 -26.97 -8.33
CA ARG A 298 -20.52 -27.40 -9.67
C ARG A 298 -19.30 -27.89 -10.48
N PRO A 299 -19.36 -29.07 -11.13
CA PRO A 299 -18.25 -29.61 -11.93
C PRO A 299 -17.74 -28.66 -13.01
N ARG A 300 -18.62 -27.90 -13.64
CA ARG A 300 -18.26 -26.88 -14.65
C ARG A 300 -17.33 -25.79 -14.09
N VAL A 301 -17.44 -25.45 -12.81
CA VAL A 301 -16.58 -24.45 -12.18
C VAL A 301 -15.16 -24.96 -12.03
N LEU A 302 -15.01 -26.24 -11.61
CA LEU A 302 -13.72 -26.92 -11.55
C LEU A 302 -13.11 -27.07 -12.93
N SER A 303 -13.90 -27.49 -13.92
CA SER A 303 -13.45 -27.62 -15.30
C SER A 303 -12.89 -26.32 -15.88
N ASN A 304 -13.50 -25.18 -15.55
CA ASN A 304 -13.03 -23.86 -15.97
C ASN A 304 -11.79 -23.38 -15.19
N ALA A 305 -11.59 -23.86 -13.96
CA ALA A 305 -10.45 -23.50 -13.14
C ALA A 305 -9.17 -24.27 -13.50
N ILE A 306 -9.29 -25.45 -14.10
CA ILE A 306 -8.17 -26.31 -14.45
C ILE A 306 -7.73 -25.99 -15.88
N SER A 307 -6.45 -25.60 -16.03
CA SER A 307 -5.81 -25.32 -17.32
C SER A 307 -5.17 -26.55 -17.96
N LEU A 308 -5.04 -27.65 -17.22
CA LEU A 308 -4.47 -28.92 -17.70
C LEU A 308 -5.49 -29.70 -18.54
N ASP A 309 -5.01 -30.28 -19.66
CA ASP A 309 -5.79 -31.18 -20.51
C ASP A 309 -5.05 -32.49 -20.70
N SER A 310 -5.74 -33.63 -20.54
CA SER A 310 -5.16 -34.96 -20.80
C SER A 310 -4.70 -35.07 -22.25
N GLY A 311 -3.52 -35.68 -22.46
CA GLY A 311 -2.88 -35.85 -23.76
C GLY A 311 -2.05 -34.66 -24.25
N LYS A 312 -2.15 -33.47 -23.66
CA LYS A 312 -1.29 -32.32 -23.97
C LYS A 312 -0.01 -32.34 -23.16
N LEU A 313 1.03 -31.64 -23.65
CA LEU A 313 2.26 -31.46 -22.88
C LEU A 313 1.95 -30.83 -21.52
N ILE A 314 2.53 -31.39 -20.45
CA ILE A 314 2.41 -30.81 -19.11
C ILE A 314 3.33 -29.60 -19.02
N THR A 315 2.80 -28.42 -18.75
CA THR A 315 3.59 -27.19 -18.59
C THR A 315 3.55 -26.70 -17.17
N LEU A 316 4.63 -26.08 -16.71
CA LEU A 316 4.68 -25.43 -15.40
C LEU A 316 3.63 -24.30 -15.31
N HIS A 317 3.40 -23.61 -16.43
CA HIS A 317 2.40 -22.57 -16.52
C HIS A 317 0.97 -23.10 -16.24
N ASP A 318 0.57 -24.21 -16.89
CA ASP A 318 -0.78 -24.78 -16.72
C ASP A 318 -0.99 -25.33 -15.30
N VAL A 319 0.06 -25.92 -14.72
CA VAL A 319 0.05 -26.40 -13.32
C VAL A 319 -0.17 -25.21 -12.36
N ASN A 320 0.64 -24.18 -12.46
CA ASN A 320 0.54 -23.01 -11.60
C ASN A 320 -0.77 -22.23 -11.83
N GLN A 321 -1.22 -22.14 -13.08
CA GLN A 321 -2.48 -21.49 -13.44
C GLN A 321 -3.67 -22.25 -12.83
N SER A 322 -3.66 -23.59 -12.87
CA SER A 322 -4.70 -24.42 -12.25
C SER A 322 -4.77 -24.20 -10.74
N ILE A 323 -3.63 -24.23 -10.04
CA ILE A 323 -3.57 -23.96 -8.60
C ILE A 323 -4.08 -22.54 -8.30
N THR A 324 -3.62 -21.58 -9.06
CA THR A 324 -4.01 -20.15 -8.89
C THR A 324 -5.51 -19.97 -9.10
N ASN A 325 -6.08 -20.56 -10.14
CA ASN A 325 -7.52 -20.44 -10.45
C ASN A 325 -8.38 -21.12 -9.37
N LEU A 326 -7.96 -22.28 -8.87
CA LEU A 326 -8.67 -22.96 -7.79
C LEU A 326 -8.62 -22.15 -6.49
N ASN A 327 -7.47 -21.59 -6.14
CA ASN A 327 -7.33 -20.71 -4.96
C ASN A 327 -8.16 -19.42 -5.10
N LYS A 328 -8.28 -18.86 -6.31
CA LYS A 328 -9.12 -17.68 -6.57
C LYS A 328 -10.61 -17.92 -6.33
N LEU A 329 -11.08 -19.16 -6.31
CA LEU A 329 -12.48 -19.45 -5.96
C LEU A 329 -12.80 -19.06 -4.50
N GLY A 330 -11.77 -18.98 -3.62
CA GLY A 330 -11.94 -18.57 -2.22
C GLY A 330 -12.75 -19.52 -1.34
N ILE A 331 -12.93 -20.77 -1.81
CA ILE A 331 -13.73 -21.79 -1.12
C ILE A 331 -12.86 -22.93 -0.56
N PHE A 332 -11.59 -22.96 -0.92
CA PHE A 332 -10.65 -23.97 -0.49
C PHE A 332 -9.66 -23.35 0.53
N ARG A 333 -9.48 -24.05 1.64
CA ARG A 333 -8.46 -23.79 2.63
C ARG A 333 -7.05 -24.12 2.12
N SER A 334 -6.94 -25.20 1.33
CA SER A 334 -5.69 -25.62 0.70
C SER A 334 -5.97 -26.30 -0.63
N VAL A 335 -5.08 -26.04 -1.59
CA VAL A 335 -5.06 -26.72 -2.90
C VAL A 335 -3.63 -27.20 -3.15
N ASN A 336 -3.46 -28.49 -3.26
CA ASN A 336 -2.17 -29.13 -3.55
C ASN A 336 -2.29 -29.96 -4.83
N LEU A 337 -1.36 -29.74 -5.75
CA LEU A 337 -1.28 -30.50 -6.98
C LEU A 337 -0.04 -31.41 -6.92
N ASN A 338 -0.27 -32.72 -7.01
CA ASN A 338 0.76 -33.75 -7.02
C ASN A 338 0.77 -34.42 -8.39
N VAL A 339 1.96 -34.67 -8.89
CA VAL A 339 2.19 -35.40 -10.13
C VAL A 339 2.75 -36.77 -9.78
N THR A 340 2.48 -37.75 -10.60
CA THR A 340 2.95 -39.14 -10.41
C THR A 340 4.43 -39.20 -10.07
N SER A 341 4.80 -40.05 -9.11
CA SER A 341 6.19 -40.25 -8.70
C SER A 341 7.05 -40.77 -9.84
N PRO A 342 8.30 -40.28 -9.99
CA PRO A 342 9.25 -40.80 -10.99
C PRO A 342 9.48 -42.32 -10.93
N ASP A 343 9.40 -42.90 -9.75
CA ASP A 343 9.63 -44.34 -9.54
C ASP A 343 8.58 -45.27 -10.19
N SER A 344 7.37 -44.72 -10.42
CA SER A 344 6.27 -45.43 -11.11
C SER A 344 6.28 -45.23 -12.62
N MET A 345 7.28 -44.52 -13.17
CA MET A 345 7.31 -44.03 -14.53
C MET A 345 8.09 -44.87 -15.55
N ARG A 346 8.47 -46.11 -15.21
CA ARG A 346 9.24 -46.95 -16.14
C ARG A 346 8.48 -47.12 -17.47
N GLY A 347 9.00 -46.49 -18.54
CA GLY A 347 8.48 -46.60 -19.90
C GLY A 347 7.24 -45.74 -20.23
N ARG A 348 6.75 -44.83 -19.37
CA ARG A 348 5.62 -43.96 -19.64
C ARG A 348 6.05 -42.53 -19.98
N ASP A 349 5.41 -41.92 -20.97
CA ASP A 349 5.60 -40.51 -21.36
C ASP A 349 4.48 -39.62 -20.86
N SER A 350 3.58 -40.13 -20.01
CA SER A 350 2.45 -39.41 -19.45
C SER A 350 2.50 -39.36 -17.92
N LEU A 351 2.14 -38.23 -17.35
CA LEU A 351 2.11 -37.95 -15.90
C LEU A 351 0.67 -37.82 -15.42
N ASP A 352 0.25 -38.71 -14.52
CA ASP A 352 -1.05 -38.58 -13.87
C ASP A 352 -1.00 -37.46 -12.82
N VAL A 353 -2.00 -36.57 -12.86
CA VAL A 353 -2.10 -35.42 -12.01
C VAL A 353 -3.20 -35.60 -10.97
N ARG A 354 -2.86 -35.45 -9.71
CA ARG A 354 -3.79 -35.49 -8.59
C ARG A 354 -3.87 -34.14 -7.91
N ILE A 355 -5.06 -33.53 -7.93
CA ILE A 355 -5.33 -32.27 -7.26
C ILE A 355 -6.11 -32.56 -5.99
N ASN A 356 -5.53 -32.26 -4.83
CA ASN A 356 -6.19 -32.38 -3.53
C ASN A 356 -6.61 -31.00 -3.07
N ALA A 357 -7.91 -30.78 -2.91
CA ALA A 357 -8.47 -29.51 -2.46
C ALA A 357 -9.34 -29.73 -1.21
N THR A 358 -9.05 -29.03 -0.14
CA THR A 358 -9.81 -29.09 1.10
C THR A 358 -10.68 -27.86 1.22
N PHE A 359 -12.00 -28.06 1.38
CA PHE A 359 -12.93 -26.96 1.59
C PHE A 359 -12.63 -26.18 2.89
N ASP A 360 -12.87 -24.88 2.86
CA ASP A 360 -12.89 -24.05 4.04
C ASP A 360 -14.31 -24.00 4.66
N TYR A 361 -14.43 -23.34 5.82
CA TYR A 361 -15.74 -23.11 6.44
C TYR A 361 -16.61 -22.26 5.53
N PRO A 362 -17.89 -22.66 5.33
CA PRO A 362 -18.79 -21.92 4.45
C PRO A 362 -19.22 -20.57 5.03
N ILE A 363 -19.20 -20.43 6.37
CA ILE A 363 -19.62 -19.21 7.06
C ILE A 363 -18.42 -18.62 7.79
N GLU A 364 -18.23 -17.33 7.61
CA GLU A 364 -17.19 -16.52 8.25
C GLU A 364 -17.84 -15.30 8.89
N ALA A 365 -17.51 -15.05 10.16
CA ALA A 365 -17.90 -13.87 10.89
C ALA A 365 -16.67 -13.02 11.23
N GLU A 366 -16.74 -11.73 10.93
CA GLU A 366 -15.66 -10.77 11.15
C GLU A 366 -16.19 -9.60 11.97
N ILE A 367 -15.47 -9.24 13.02
CA ILE A 367 -15.74 -8.05 13.84
C ILE A 367 -14.56 -7.11 13.64
N GLU A 368 -14.84 -5.92 13.14
CA GLU A 368 -13.85 -4.86 12.93
C GLU A 368 -14.19 -3.68 13.81
N THR A 369 -13.24 -3.24 14.63
CA THR A 369 -13.32 -1.98 15.36
C THR A 369 -12.31 -1.02 14.76
N ASN A 370 -12.75 0.18 14.47
CA ASN A 370 -11.88 1.20 13.91
C ASN A 370 -12.07 2.55 14.59
N VAL A 371 -11.08 3.43 14.44
CA VAL A 371 -11.21 4.84 14.75
C VAL A 371 -10.95 5.59 13.47
N THR A 372 -11.96 6.26 12.98
CA THR A 372 -11.85 7.05 11.74
C THR A 372 -11.55 8.49 12.05
N SER A 373 -10.56 9.03 11.34
CA SER A 373 -10.30 10.47 11.28
C SER A 373 -10.56 10.92 9.86
N LYS A 374 -11.64 11.64 9.65
CA LYS A 374 -12.01 12.15 8.33
C LYS A 374 -11.33 13.50 8.06
N SER A 375 -11.11 13.81 6.80
CA SER A 375 -10.51 15.10 6.39
C SER A 375 -11.35 16.31 6.75
N ASN A 376 -12.62 16.12 7.12
CA ASN A 376 -13.52 17.16 7.64
C ASN A 376 -13.39 17.39 9.16
N SER A 377 -12.27 16.99 9.77
CA SER A 377 -12.03 17.09 11.21
C SER A 377 -13.04 16.31 12.08
N LEU A 378 -13.73 15.34 11.50
CA LEU A 378 -14.52 14.38 12.24
C LEU A 378 -13.63 13.23 12.69
N LEU A 379 -13.66 12.94 13.96
CA LEU A 379 -12.96 11.81 14.60
C LEU A 379 -13.98 10.97 15.35
N GLY A 380 -13.87 9.65 15.27
CA GLY A 380 -14.71 8.82 16.08
C GLY A 380 -14.53 7.33 15.90
N PRO A 381 -15.05 6.51 16.86
CA PRO A 381 -15.03 5.08 16.78
C PRO A 381 -16.05 4.56 15.77
N GLY A 382 -15.72 3.46 15.12
CA GLY A 382 -16.61 2.68 14.29
C GLY A 382 -16.55 1.20 14.67
N LEU A 383 -17.68 0.53 14.50
CA LEU A 383 -17.83 -0.91 14.63
C LEU A 383 -18.45 -1.47 13.36
N SER A 384 -17.86 -2.50 12.80
CA SER A 384 -18.40 -3.23 11.67
C SER A 384 -18.51 -4.72 12.02
N LEU A 385 -19.67 -5.27 11.79
CA LEU A 385 -19.95 -6.70 11.91
C LEU A 385 -20.22 -7.23 10.50
N LYS A 386 -19.44 -8.19 10.04
CA LYS A 386 -19.61 -8.80 8.74
C LYS A 386 -19.84 -10.30 8.88
N LEU A 387 -20.89 -10.79 8.26
CA LEU A 387 -21.20 -12.20 8.13
C LEU A 387 -21.14 -12.57 6.66
N SER A 388 -20.29 -13.52 6.30
CA SER A 388 -20.11 -13.98 4.93
C SER A 388 -20.50 -15.44 4.79
N HIS A 389 -21.21 -15.78 3.72
CA HIS A 389 -21.42 -17.16 3.29
C HIS A 389 -20.65 -17.38 1.97
N ASN A 390 -19.61 -18.19 2.05
CA ASN A 390 -18.76 -18.54 0.91
C ASN A 390 -19.43 -19.68 0.14
N ASN A 391 -19.46 -19.57 -1.20
CA ASN A 391 -19.99 -20.58 -2.10
C ASN A 391 -21.53 -20.81 -2.04
N LEU A 392 -22.28 -19.73 -1.97
CA LEU A 392 -23.74 -19.74 -1.80
C LEU A 392 -24.47 -20.59 -2.89
N PHE A 393 -24.07 -20.47 -4.16
CA PHE A 393 -24.68 -21.18 -5.30
C PHE A 393 -23.76 -22.28 -5.86
N LYS A 394 -22.82 -22.80 -5.10
CA LYS A 394 -21.86 -23.84 -5.51
C LYS A 394 -20.95 -23.43 -6.69
N GLY A 395 -20.65 -22.16 -6.83
CA GLY A 395 -19.80 -21.62 -7.89
C GLY A 395 -18.70 -20.69 -7.42
N GLY A 396 -18.43 -20.64 -6.09
CA GLY A 396 -17.47 -19.72 -5.49
C GLY A 396 -18.04 -18.31 -5.26
N GLU A 397 -19.38 -18.17 -5.23
CA GLU A 397 -20.03 -16.90 -4.95
C GLU A 397 -20.00 -16.60 -3.45
N VAL A 398 -19.69 -15.36 -3.09
CA VAL A 398 -19.64 -14.89 -1.69
C VAL A 398 -20.78 -13.90 -1.44
N LEU A 399 -21.71 -14.29 -0.57
CA LEU A 399 -22.70 -13.38 -0.01
C LEU A 399 -22.14 -12.82 1.30
N ALA A 400 -22.04 -11.51 1.42
CA ALA A 400 -21.65 -10.86 2.66
C ALA A 400 -22.72 -9.85 3.09
N LEU A 401 -23.10 -9.92 4.35
CA LEU A 401 -23.93 -8.96 5.05
C LEU A 401 -23.04 -8.20 6.02
N ARG A 402 -23.07 -6.87 5.95
CA ARG A 402 -22.27 -6.00 6.82
C ARG A 402 -23.18 -5.01 7.54
N LEU A 403 -23.08 -4.97 8.85
CA LEU A 403 -23.68 -3.96 9.70
C LEU A 403 -22.58 -3.02 10.19
N ASN A 404 -22.72 -1.73 9.90
CA ASN A 404 -21.78 -0.69 10.26
C ASN A 404 -22.44 0.29 11.23
N GLY A 405 -21.71 0.69 12.28
CA GLY A 405 -22.11 1.76 13.17
C GLY A 405 -20.90 2.66 13.41
N SER A 406 -21.08 3.98 13.31
CA SER A 406 -20.04 4.94 13.67
C SER A 406 -20.63 6.11 14.44
N TYR A 407 -19.80 6.65 15.32
CA TYR A 407 -20.09 7.87 16.06
C TYR A 407 -18.91 8.83 15.88
N GLU A 408 -19.17 10.05 15.46
CA GLU A 408 -18.13 10.99 15.11
C GLU A 408 -18.36 12.32 15.82
N TRP A 409 -17.29 12.92 16.35
CA TRP A 409 -17.27 14.27 16.88
C TRP A 409 -16.30 15.13 16.11
N GLN A 410 -16.56 16.43 16.04
CA GLN A 410 -15.68 17.36 15.33
C GLN A 410 -14.52 17.78 16.23
N THR A 411 -13.29 17.58 15.73
CA THR A 411 -12.04 18.04 16.35
C THR A 411 -11.48 19.21 15.55
N GLY A 412 -11.89 20.43 15.78
CA GLY A 412 -11.38 21.58 15.03
C GLY A 412 -11.26 22.81 15.90
N ASN A 413 -10.29 23.67 15.58
CA ASN A 413 -10.01 24.89 16.30
C ASN A 413 -11.16 25.90 16.07
N GLN A 414 -11.80 26.27 17.16
CA GLN A 414 -12.89 27.26 17.14
C GLN A 414 -12.33 28.67 17.13
N ASN A 415 -12.15 29.24 15.95
CA ASN A 415 -11.88 30.66 15.79
C ASN A 415 -13.08 31.42 15.24
N SER A 416 -14.28 31.11 15.65
CA SER A 416 -15.44 31.97 15.50
C SER A 416 -16.32 31.79 16.73
N GLY A 417 -16.46 32.90 17.48
CA GLY A 417 -17.11 33.00 18.79
C GLY A 417 -18.55 32.44 18.87
N GLY A 418 -18.65 31.19 19.03
CA GLY A 418 -19.90 30.48 19.26
C GLY A 418 -19.63 29.18 20.02
N GLN A 419 -20.40 28.93 21.07
CA GLN A 419 -20.31 27.75 21.91
C GLN A 419 -20.00 26.49 21.14
N SER A 420 -18.94 25.79 21.56
CA SER A 420 -18.54 24.48 21.06
C SER A 420 -19.64 23.46 21.27
N SER A 421 -20.54 23.37 20.34
CA SER A 421 -21.36 22.19 20.27
C SER A 421 -20.56 21.15 19.51
N LEU A 422 -20.08 20.15 20.21
CA LEU A 422 -19.65 18.89 19.64
C LEU A 422 -20.71 18.47 18.63
N LEU A 423 -20.44 18.67 17.34
CA LEU A 423 -21.30 18.20 16.26
C LEU A 423 -21.16 16.69 16.21
N ASN A 424 -21.89 16.02 17.09
CA ASN A 424 -21.93 14.59 17.10
C ASN A 424 -22.72 14.13 15.88
N SER A 425 -22.14 13.28 15.09
CA SER A 425 -22.79 12.62 13.96
C SER A 425 -22.80 11.13 14.25
N TYR A 426 -23.89 10.45 14.05
CA TYR A 426 -23.90 9.00 14.06
C TYR A 426 -24.44 8.46 12.73
N GLU A 427 -23.87 7.35 12.34
CA GLU A 427 -24.17 6.70 11.08
C GLU A 427 -24.40 5.21 11.33
N PHE A 428 -25.49 4.67 10.79
CA PHE A 428 -25.79 3.25 10.79
C PHE A 428 -26.01 2.77 9.37
N GLY A 429 -25.28 1.73 8.98
CA GLY A 429 -25.36 1.16 7.64
C GLY A 429 -25.61 -0.33 7.69
N LEU A 430 -26.43 -0.81 6.76
CA LEU A 430 -26.60 -2.21 6.43
C LEU A 430 -26.28 -2.40 4.95
N ASP A 431 -25.27 -3.22 4.66
CA ASP A 431 -24.84 -3.53 3.31
C ASP A 431 -24.95 -5.03 3.05
N ALA A 432 -25.53 -5.39 1.92
CA ALA A 432 -25.53 -6.73 1.37
C ALA A 432 -24.72 -6.75 0.07
N SER A 433 -23.77 -7.66 -0.06
CA SER A 433 -22.98 -7.80 -1.28
C SER A 433 -22.91 -9.25 -1.74
N LEU A 434 -23.12 -9.46 -3.03
CA LEU A 434 -22.96 -10.76 -3.70
C LEU A 434 -21.84 -10.64 -4.73
N ASN A 435 -20.73 -11.33 -4.46
CA ASN A 435 -19.53 -11.30 -5.29
C ASN A 435 -19.37 -12.63 -6.03
N PHE A 436 -19.08 -12.55 -7.32
CA PHE A 436 -18.78 -13.69 -8.19
C PHE A 436 -17.31 -13.58 -8.62
N SER A 437 -16.53 -14.64 -8.44
CA SER A 437 -15.13 -14.70 -8.88
C SER A 437 -14.97 -14.86 -10.40
N ARG A 438 -15.91 -14.32 -11.17
CA ARG A 438 -15.94 -14.35 -12.65
C ARG A 438 -16.77 -13.21 -13.19
N LEU A 439 -16.58 -12.87 -14.47
CA LEU A 439 -17.48 -11.96 -15.16
C LEU A 439 -18.78 -12.69 -15.55
N LEU A 440 -19.91 -12.12 -15.16
CA LEU A 440 -21.23 -12.68 -15.48
C LEU A 440 -21.65 -12.41 -16.94
N PHE A 441 -20.97 -11.50 -17.64
CA PHE A 441 -21.30 -11.13 -19.02
C PHE A 441 -20.69 -12.13 -20.02
N PRO A 442 -21.50 -12.86 -20.87
CA PRO A 442 -21.05 -14.00 -21.70
C PRO A 442 -20.11 -13.53 -22.78
N GLY A 443 -19.59 -12.65 -23.15
CA GLY A 443 -18.62 -12.31 -24.23
C GLY A 443 -17.26 -11.85 -23.71
N LEU A 444 -17.24 -11.17 -22.58
CA LEU A 444 -16.02 -10.63 -21.96
C LEU A 444 -15.22 -11.69 -21.18
N ALA A 445 -15.90 -12.70 -20.64
CA ALA A 445 -15.29 -13.74 -19.80
C ALA A 445 -14.18 -14.54 -20.51
N LYS A 446 -14.27 -14.70 -21.82
CA LYS A 446 -13.29 -15.49 -22.60
C LYS A 446 -11.97 -14.75 -22.90
N ARG A 447 -11.94 -13.42 -22.82
CA ARG A 447 -10.78 -12.61 -23.21
C ARG A 447 -9.88 -12.18 -22.04
N ILE A 448 -10.34 -12.31 -20.79
CA ILE A 448 -9.67 -11.74 -19.61
C ILE A 448 -9.42 -12.86 -18.56
N THR A 449 -8.83 -14.00 -18.99
CA THR A 449 -8.66 -15.17 -18.13
C THR A 449 -7.36 -15.19 -17.34
N GLN A 450 -6.35 -14.42 -17.74
CA GLN A 450 -5.01 -14.45 -17.13
C GLN A 450 -4.96 -13.75 -15.76
N TYR A 451 -5.78 -12.71 -15.54
CA TYR A 451 -5.80 -11.90 -14.33
C TYR A 451 -7.12 -12.04 -13.57
N PRO A 452 -7.16 -11.66 -12.27
CA PRO A 452 -8.39 -11.70 -11.47
C PRO A 452 -9.52 -10.88 -12.10
N THR A 453 -10.71 -11.46 -12.10
CA THR A 453 -11.94 -10.81 -12.54
C THR A 453 -13.06 -11.08 -11.54
N SER A 454 -13.94 -10.12 -11.31
CA SER A 454 -15.10 -10.29 -10.45
C SER A 454 -16.33 -9.55 -10.97
N SER A 455 -17.49 -10.04 -10.58
CA SER A 455 -18.76 -9.32 -10.72
C SER A 455 -19.35 -9.11 -9.34
N ARG A 456 -19.90 -7.94 -9.09
CA ARG A 456 -20.38 -7.53 -7.79
C ARG A 456 -21.77 -6.92 -7.89
N ILE A 457 -22.66 -7.41 -7.04
CA ILE A 457 -23.98 -6.82 -6.78
C ILE A 457 -23.96 -6.34 -5.35
N GLN A 458 -24.33 -5.09 -5.12
CA GLN A 458 -24.38 -4.51 -3.79
C GLN A 458 -25.70 -3.80 -3.58
N LEU A 459 -26.24 -3.93 -2.37
CA LEU A 459 -27.40 -3.20 -1.87
C LEU A 459 -27.00 -2.62 -0.51
N GLY A 460 -27.33 -1.37 -0.27
CA GLY A 460 -27.00 -0.71 0.99
C GLY A 460 -28.12 0.23 1.44
N VAL A 461 -28.28 0.31 2.73
CA VAL A 461 -29.12 1.31 3.41
C VAL A 461 -28.28 1.97 4.47
N ASN A 462 -28.22 3.29 4.45
CA ASN A 462 -27.44 4.07 5.39
C ASN A 462 -28.30 5.17 6.00
N LEU A 463 -28.31 5.27 7.33
CA LEU A 463 -28.97 6.32 8.11
C LEU A 463 -27.89 7.23 8.69
N LEU A 464 -27.83 8.46 8.22
CA LEU A 464 -26.96 9.50 8.73
C LEU A 464 -27.77 10.49 9.56
N ASN A 465 -27.43 10.63 10.83
CA ASN A 465 -28.01 11.64 11.72
C ASN A 465 -26.96 12.69 12.07
N ARG A 466 -27.28 13.94 11.78
CA ARG A 466 -26.59 15.16 12.25
C ARG A 466 -27.56 15.98 13.09
N PRO A 467 -27.63 15.80 14.41
CA PRO A 467 -28.69 16.31 15.26
C PRO A 467 -28.96 17.81 15.18
N LYS A 468 -27.96 18.61 14.78
CA LYS A 468 -28.12 20.06 14.61
C LYS A 468 -28.57 20.50 13.22
N TYR A 469 -28.61 19.57 12.25
CA TYR A 469 -28.92 19.92 10.87
C TYR A 469 -30.01 19.06 10.28
N PHE A 470 -29.79 17.76 10.16
CA PHE A 470 -30.71 16.88 9.45
C PHE A 470 -30.54 15.39 9.77
N ASN A 471 -31.59 14.64 9.49
CA ASN A 471 -31.55 13.19 9.37
C ASN A 471 -31.78 12.81 7.93
N MET A 472 -30.91 11.93 7.40
CA MET A 472 -30.96 11.48 6.01
C MET A 472 -30.87 9.94 5.95
N ILE A 473 -31.74 9.35 5.15
CA ILE A 473 -31.62 7.95 4.76
C ILE A 473 -31.15 7.86 3.31
N SER A 474 -30.19 6.96 3.07
CA SER A 474 -29.64 6.72 1.74
C SER A 474 -29.83 5.25 1.38
N PHE A 475 -30.44 5.01 0.24
CA PHE A 475 -30.51 3.69 -0.38
C PHE A 475 -29.51 3.64 -1.52
N SER A 476 -28.72 2.59 -1.58
CA SER A 476 -27.76 2.38 -2.65
C SER A 476 -27.90 1.00 -3.27
N SER A 477 -27.75 0.92 -4.59
CA SER A 477 -27.66 -0.34 -5.31
C SER A 477 -26.60 -0.21 -6.38
N SER A 478 -25.76 -1.23 -6.56
CA SER A 478 -24.79 -1.22 -7.64
C SER A 478 -24.57 -2.59 -8.25
N LEU A 479 -24.38 -2.59 -9.56
CA LEU A 479 -23.94 -3.75 -10.36
C LEU A 479 -22.61 -3.36 -11.02
N GLY A 480 -21.54 -4.05 -10.66
CA GLY A 480 -20.20 -3.72 -11.12
C GLY A 480 -19.40 -4.93 -11.60
N TYR A 481 -18.40 -4.63 -12.42
CA TYR A 481 -17.37 -5.55 -12.89
C TYR A 481 -16.00 -4.98 -12.58
N ASP A 482 -15.14 -5.83 -12.01
CA ASP A 482 -13.76 -5.49 -11.71
C ASP A 482 -12.85 -6.49 -12.43
N TRP A 483 -11.82 -6.00 -13.09
CA TRP A 483 -10.82 -6.85 -13.74
C TRP A 483 -9.46 -6.19 -13.80
N GLN A 484 -8.43 -7.02 -13.88
CA GLN A 484 -7.09 -6.59 -14.22
C GLN A 484 -6.78 -6.87 -15.67
N SER A 485 -6.20 -5.93 -16.38
CA SER A 485 -5.67 -6.12 -17.75
C SER A 485 -4.18 -6.45 -17.76
N SER A 486 -3.48 -6.13 -16.66
CA SER A 486 -2.07 -6.46 -16.41
C SER A 486 -1.80 -6.53 -14.92
N LEU A 487 -0.57 -6.91 -14.53
CA LEU A 487 -0.12 -6.88 -13.11
C LEU A 487 -0.26 -5.50 -12.45
N HIS A 488 -0.30 -4.44 -13.24
CA HIS A 488 -0.26 -3.05 -12.78
C HIS A 488 -1.53 -2.25 -13.08
N SER A 489 -2.41 -2.78 -13.93
CA SER A 489 -3.59 -2.06 -14.42
C SER A 489 -4.87 -2.71 -13.94
N TYR A 490 -5.67 -1.94 -13.25
CA TYR A 490 -6.92 -2.35 -12.64
C TYR A 490 -8.10 -1.52 -13.19
N HIS A 491 -9.20 -2.17 -13.49
CA HIS A 491 -10.41 -1.54 -14.05
C HIS A 491 -11.60 -1.90 -13.19
N SER A 492 -12.43 -0.91 -12.88
CA SER A 492 -13.71 -1.08 -12.19
C SER A 492 -14.80 -0.35 -12.96
N VAL A 493 -15.85 -1.06 -13.33
CA VAL A 493 -17.03 -0.50 -14.00
C VAL A 493 -18.24 -0.76 -13.13
N SER A 494 -19.00 0.27 -12.82
CA SER A 494 -20.35 0.14 -12.27
C SER A 494 -21.37 0.55 -13.34
N PHE A 495 -22.07 -0.43 -13.89
CA PHE A 495 -23.06 -0.20 -14.96
C PHE A 495 -24.33 0.45 -14.44
N LEU A 496 -24.72 0.12 -13.23
CA LEU A 496 -25.90 0.62 -12.58
C LEU A 496 -25.55 0.92 -11.12
N LYS A 497 -25.27 2.18 -10.84
CA LYS A 497 -25.10 2.69 -9.49
C LYS A 497 -26.31 3.59 -9.20
N LEU A 498 -27.23 3.12 -8.41
CA LEU A 498 -28.41 3.88 -7.99
C LEU A 498 -28.16 4.39 -6.58
N THR A 499 -28.33 5.66 -6.36
CA THR A 499 -28.31 6.25 -5.03
C THR A 499 -29.57 7.10 -4.87
N TYR A 500 -30.33 6.84 -3.82
CA TYR A 500 -31.50 7.62 -3.44
C TYR A 500 -31.32 8.18 -2.04
N ASN A 501 -31.14 9.47 -1.94
CA ASN A 501 -31.01 10.21 -0.70
C ASN A 501 -32.33 10.87 -0.35
N ARG A 502 -32.84 10.65 0.85
CA ARG A 502 -34.05 11.27 1.35
C ARG A 502 -33.80 11.92 2.70
N LEU A 503 -34.09 13.21 2.78
CA LEU A 503 -34.14 13.92 4.05
C LEU A 503 -35.42 13.50 4.81
N LEU A 504 -35.25 13.02 6.04
CA LEU A 504 -36.36 12.60 6.90
C LEU A 504 -36.82 13.75 7.80
N HIS A 505 -35.85 14.51 8.32
CA HIS A 505 -36.09 15.63 9.21
C HIS A 505 -34.99 16.67 9.03
N THR A 506 -35.37 17.94 9.11
CA THR A 506 -34.46 19.10 9.12
C THR A 506 -34.72 19.96 10.35
N THR A 507 -33.72 20.71 10.78
CA THR A 507 -33.86 21.67 11.88
C THR A 507 -34.18 23.05 11.31
N ALA A 508 -34.80 23.91 12.11
CA ALA A 508 -35.13 25.30 11.72
C ALA A 508 -33.87 26.10 11.31
N GLU A 509 -32.72 25.83 11.96
CA GLU A 509 -31.43 26.44 11.60
C GLU A 509 -30.95 26.00 10.22
N PHE A 510 -31.11 24.72 9.87
CA PHE A 510 -30.77 24.20 8.56
C PHE A 510 -31.75 24.70 7.48
N ASP A 511 -33.05 24.78 7.79
CA ASP A 511 -34.08 25.32 6.88
C ASP A 511 -33.85 26.78 6.57
N SER A 512 -33.44 27.59 7.55
CA SER A 512 -33.04 28.99 7.34
C SER A 512 -31.85 29.10 6.40
N THR A 513 -30.82 28.25 6.60
CA THR A 513 -29.64 28.17 5.72
C THR A 513 -30.02 27.80 4.28
N MET A 514 -30.95 26.86 4.11
CA MET A 514 -31.45 26.50 2.78
C MET A 514 -32.28 27.61 2.12
N TYR A 515 -33.01 28.40 2.91
CA TYR A 515 -33.76 29.52 2.42
C TYR A 515 -32.84 30.66 1.93
N GLU A 516 -31.79 30.93 2.70
CA GLU A 516 -30.77 31.95 2.36
C GLU A 516 -29.91 31.56 1.15
N ASN A 517 -29.75 30.24 0.90
CA ASN A 517 -28.95 29.75 -0.21
C ASN A 517 -29.70 28.69 -1.06
N PRO A 518 -30.43 29.16 -2.11
CA PRO A 518 -31.21 28.28 -2.98
C PRO A 518 -30.39 27.15 -3.66
N ALA A 519 -29.10 27.37 -3.93
CA ALA A 519 -28.24 26.38 -4.55
C ALA A 519 -27.95 25.21 -3.56
N ILE A 520 -27.79 25.52 -2.28
CA ILE A 520 -27.68 24.52 -1.22
C ILE A 520 -28.99 23.76 -1.06
N ALA A 521 -30.12 24.48 -1.01
CA ALA A 521 -31.45 23.90 -0.92
C ALA A 521 -31.69 22.87 -2.04
N LEU A 522 -31.34 23.22 -3.28
CA LEU A 522 -31.44 22.32 -4.44
C LEU A 522 -30.51 21.08 -4.28
N SER A 523 -29.34 21.26 -3.68
CA SER A 523 -28.37 20.19 -3.48
C SER A 523 -28.76 19.17 -2.41
N PHE A 524 -29.62 19.54 -1.46
CA PHE A 524 -30.12 18.70 -0.39
C PHE A 524 -31.56 18.16 -0.60
N ARG A 525 -32.21 18.52 -1.70
CA ARG A 525 -33.51 17.89 -2.04
C ARG A 525 -33.37 16.38 -2.16
N ASN A 526 -34.52 15.67 -2.00
CA ASN A 526 -34.57 14.25 -2.29
C ASN A 526 -34.03 13.96 -3.69
N GLN A 527 -32.97 13.16 -3.78
CA GLN A 527 -32.23 12.97 -5.01
C GLN A 527 -32.17 11.52 -5.40
N PHE A 528 -32.50 11.25 -6.66
CA PHE A 528 -32.25 9.97 -7.30
C PHE A 528 -31.09 10.13 -8.27
N ILE A 529 -30.00 9.39 -8.06
CA ILE A 529 -28.77 9.50 -8.85
C ILE A 529 -28.49 8.15 -9.51
N PRO A 530 -29.04 7.92 -10.72
CA PRO A 530 -28.72 6.76 -11.53
C PRO A 530 -27.42 7.02 -12.29
N ALA A 531 -26.35 6.34 -11.96
CA ALA A 531 -25.03 6.63 -12.52
C ALA A 531 -24.40 5.38 -13.14
N PHE A 532 -23.65 5.59 -14.20
CA PHE A 532 -22.60 4.72 -14.72
C PHE A 532 -21.27 5.27 -14.24
N SER A 533 -20.35 4.46 -13.74
CA SER A 533 -19.01 4.89 -13.40
C SER A 533 -17.96 3.91 -13.90
N TYR A 534 -16.84 4.46 -14.36
CA TYR A 534 -15.65 3.71 -14.73
C TYR A 534 -14.45 4.29 -14.00
N THR A 535 -13.67 3.42 -13.36
CA THR A 535 -12.41 3.78 -12.69
C THR A 535 -11.28 2.93 -13.24
N TYR A 536 -10.22 3.60 -13.61
CA TYR A 536 -8.95 3.00 -14.02
C TYR A 536 -7.89 3.31 -12.95
N THR A 537 -7.18 2.27 -12.50
CA THR A 537 -6.07 2.42 -11.55
C THR A 537 -4.83 1.74 -12.12
N PHE A 538 -3.73 2.47 -12.13
CA PHE A 538 -2.40 1.98 -12.47
C PHE A 538 -1.49 2.11 -11.24
N ASP A 539 -0.87 1.01 -10.82
CA ASP A 539 0.06 0.99 -9.68
C ASP A 539 1.28 0.15 -10.01
N LYS A 540 2.42 0.81 -10.18
CA LYS A 540 3.67 0.15 -10.51
C LYS A 540 4.79 0.64 -9.62
N THR A 541 5.45 -0.32 -8.97
CA THR A 541 6.68 -0.09 -8.23
C THR A 541 7.86 -0.44 -9.12
N TYR A 542 8.75 0.52 -9.30
CA TYR A 542 10.07 0.37 -9.92
C TYR A 542 11.10 0.15 -8.81
N ALA A 543 12.36 -0.13 -9.14
CA ALA A 543 13.41 -0.40 -8.14
C ALA A 543 13.50 0.64 -7.00
N ARG A 544 13.28 1.92 -7.28
CA ARG A 544 13.37 3.02 -6.31
C ARG A 544 12.17 3.97 -6.30
N ASN A 545 11.19 3.76 -7.19
CA ASN A 545 10.08 4.67 -7.41
C ASN A 545 8.77 3.88 -7.45
N ARG A 546 7.66 4.54 -7.08
CA ARG A 546 6.31 4.01 -7.28
C ARG A 546 5.47 5.06 -7.96
N LEU A 547 4.78 4.67 -9.02
CA LEU A 547 3.78 5.48 -9.70
C LEU A 547 2.40 4.88 -9.46
N TYR A 548 1.52 5.68 -8.90
CA TYR A 548 0.10 5.39 -8.77
C TYR A 548 -0.68 6.42 -9.58
N TRP A 549 -1.59 5.96 -10.41
CA TRP A 549 -2.49 6.81 -11.18
C TRP A 549 -3.90 6.24 -11.11
N GLU A 550 -4.86 7.06 -10.70
CA GLU A 550 -6.28 6.72 -10.67
C GLU A 550 -7.06 7.77 -11.44
N SER A 551 -7.92 7.31 -12.36
CA SER A 551 -8.84 8.19 -13.09
C SER A 551 -10.23 7.60 -13.05
N SER A 552 -11.23 8.41 -12.76
CA SER A 552 -12.62 8.00 -12.76
C SER A 552 -13.49 8.91 -13.62
N LEU A 553 -14.45 8.30 -14.29
CA LEU A 553 -15.49 8.97 -15.07
C LEU A 553 -16.85 8.47 -14.58
N THR A 554 -17.71 9.40 -14.18
CA THR A 554 -19.08 9.11 -13.75
C THR A 554 -20.05 9.89 -14.63
N SER A 555 -21.02 9.18 -15.20
CA SER A 555 -22.10 9.71 -16.02
C SER A 555 -23.43 9.41 -15.33
N ALA A 556 -24.05 10.41 -14.74
CA ALA A 556 -25.30 10.27 -14.01
C ALA A 556 -26.51 10.72 -14.85
N GLY A 557 -27.60 9.97 -14.79
CA GLY A 557 -28.90 10.34 -15.37
C GLY A 557 -29.01 10.24 -16.90
N ASN A 558 -27.89 10.06 -17.62
CA ASN A 558 -27.89 10.21 -19.09
C ASN A 558 -28.69 9.13 -19.81
N LEU A 559 -28.48 7.87 -19.44
CA LEU A 559 -29.21 6.74 -20.02
C LEU A 559 -30.72 6.89 -19.78
N LEU A 560 -31.07 7.24 -18.55
CA LEU A 560 -32.45 7.41 -18.13
C LEU A 560 -33.12 8.62 -18.81
N TYR A 561 -32.43 9.74 -18.89
CA TYR A 561 -32.93 10.92 -19.60
C TYR A 561 -33.13 10.63 -21.09
N GLY A 562 -32.19 9.95 -21.75
CA GLY A 562 -32.26 9.57 -23.13
C GLY A 562 -33.46 8.65 -23.41
N THR A 563 -33.66 7.62 -22.58
CA THR A 563 -34.82 6.71 -22.73
C THR A 563 -36.13 7.43 -22.47
N MET A 564 -36.24 8.23 -21.42
CA MET A 564 -37.46 8.99 -21.11
C MET A 564 -37.78 10.05 -22.15
N ARG A 565 -36.78 10.64 -22.83
CA ARG A 565 -36.99 11.63 -23.88
C ARG A 565 -37.71 11.04 -25.10
N ILE A 566 -37.54 9.73 -25.35
CA ILE A 566 -38.24 9.04 -26.47
C ILE A 566 -39.75 8.96 -26.19
N PHE A 567 -40.13 8.76 -24.91
CA PHE A 567 -41.53 8.52 -24.54
C PHE A 567 -42.27 9.77 -24.03
N ASN A 568 -41.54 10.78 -23.54
CA ASN A 568 -42.12 11.99 -22.97
C ASN A 568 -41.21 13.20 -23.24
N SER A 569 -41.77 14.24 -23.84
CA SER A 569 -41.08 15.50 -24.15
C SER A 569 -41.02 16.49 -22.98
N GLN A 570 -41.85 16.31 -21.94
CA GLN A 570 -41.90 17.27 -20.81
C GLN A 570 -40.57 17.27 -20.00
N SER A 571 -40.17 18.44 -19.54
CA SER A 571 -39.00 18.67 -18.72
C SER A 571 -39.37 19.53 -17.50
N PRO A 572 -38.82 19.34 -16.30
CA PRO A 572 -37.84 18.30 -15.92
C PRO A 572 -38.47 16.91 -15.79
N LYS A 573 -37.67 15.89 -16.13
CA LYS A 573 -38.07 14.48 -15.99
C LYS A 573 -38.00 14.02 -14.54
N LYS A 574 -39.03 13.29 -14.08
CA LYS A 574 -39.16 12.86 -12.69
C LYS A 574 -39.32 11.34 -12.59
N ILE A 575 -38.83 10.74 -11.53
CA ILE A 575 -39.04 9.35 -11.11
C ILE A 575 -39.55 9.38 -9.68
N PHE A 576 -40.59 8.64 -9.36
CA PHE A 576 -41.25 8.65 -8.04
C PHE A 576 -41.58 10.07 -7.54
N GLY A 577 -41.96 10.97 -8.47
CA GLY A 577 -42.29 12.36 -8.14
C GLY A 577 -41.08 13.27 -7.97
N ASN A 578 -39.84 12.75 -7.93
CA ASN A 578 -38.60 13.51 -7.71
C ASN A 578 -37.80 13.61 -9.01
N GLN A 579 -37.19 14.78 -9.21
CA GLN A 579 -36.25 15.02 -10.30
C GLN A 579 -34.96 14.24 -10.06
N PHE A 580 -34.48 13.49 -11.06
CA PHE A 580 -33.20 12.78 -10.94
C PHE A 580 -32.03 13.65 -11.39
N ALA A 581 -30.88 13.43 -10.76
CA ALA A 581 -29.66 14.15 -11.07
C ALA A 581 -29.09 13.72 -12.42
N GLN A 582 -28.67 14.74 -13.23
CA GLN A 582 -28.00 14.53 -14.50
C GLN A 582 -26.71 15.35 -14.56
N PHE A 583 -25.57 14.69 -14.59
CA PHE A 583 -24.25 15.29 -14.65
C PHE A 583 -23.20 14.34 -15.22
N ILE A 584 -22.08 14.92 -15.62
CA ILE A 584 -20.84 14.21 -15.89
C ILE A 584 -19.76 14.66 -14.91
N LYS A 585 -19.02 13.70 -14.33
CA LYS A 585 -17.92 13.96 -13.37
C LYS A 585 -16.70 13.18 -13.81
N ALA A 586 -15.56 13.87 -13.88
CA ALA A 586 -14.27 13.26 -14.16
C ALA A 586 -13.29 13.65 -13.07
N THR A 587 -12.49 12.70 -12.60
CA THR A 587 -11.40 12.93 -11.66
C THR A 587 -10.16 12.19 -12.10
N SER A 588 -8.99 12.79 -11.87
CA SER A 588 -7.70 12.12 -12.09
C SER A 588 -6.76 12.51 -10.96
N GLU A 589 -6.11 11.50 -10.40
CA GLU A 589 -5.14 11.65 -9.33
C GLU A 589 -3.87 10.86 -9.68
N ILE A 590 -2.73 11.54 -9.64
CA ILE A 590 -1.42 10.95 -9.87
C ILE A 590 -0.60 11.11 -8.58
N ARG A 591 0.01 10.02 -8.11
CA ARG A 591 0.94 10.01 -6.99
C ARG A 591 2.26 9.40 -7.46
N PHE A 592 3.35 10.08 -7.18
CA PHE A 592 4.68 9.61 -7.49
C PHE A 592 5.52 9.63 -6.23
N TYR A 593 6.15 8.49 -5.93
CA TYR A 593 7.01 8.33 -4.77
C TYR A 593 8.41 8.00 -5.25
N GLN A 594 9.38 8.80 -4.83
CA GLN A 594 10.77 8.65 -5.18
C GLN A 594 11.61 8.41 -3.92
N ARG A 595 12.31 7.29 -3.89
CA ARG A 595 13.26 7.01 -2.82
C ARG A 595 14.57 7.78 -3.07
N LEU A 596 15.05 8.51 -2.07
CA LEU A 596 16.25 9.33 -2.17
C LEU A 596 17.47 8.58 -1.59
N GLY A 597 18.42 8.26 -2.44
CA GLY A 597 19.67 7.59 -2.06
C GLY A 597 19.45 6.18 -1.47
N SER A 598 20.37 5.79 -0.59
CA SER A 598 20.31 4.55 0.21
C SER A 598 19.56 4.72 1.54
N SER A 599 19.20 5.96 1.88
CA SER A 599 18.46 6.27 3.11
C SER A 599 16.98 5.92 2.98
N ASP A 600 16.30 5.78 4.11
CA ASP A 600 14.86 5.55 4.24
C ASP A 600 14.09 6.87 4.06
N SER A 601 14.51 7.69 3.09
CA SER A 601 13.94 9.00 2.78
C SER A 601 13.20 8.96 1.45
N TRP A 602 12.04 9.61 1.41
CA TRP A 602 11.14 9.61 0.27
C TRP A 602 10.70 11.02 -0.08
N LEU A 603 10.60 11.29 -1.37
CA LEU A 603 9.92 12.46 -1.89
C LEU A 603 8.62 11.99 -2.54
N ALA A 604 7.50 12.42 -1.99
CA ALA A 604 6.16 12.05 -2.41
C ALA A 604 5.48 13.25 -3.07
N TYR A 605 4.93 13.03 -4.24
CA TYR A 605 4.18 14.02 -5.02
C TYR A 605 2.76 13.51 -5.21
N ARG A 606 1.80 14.41 -5.15
CA ARG A 606 0.42 14.17 -5.51
C ARG A 606 -0.11 15.32 -6.34
N PHE A 607 -0.81 14.99 -7.41
CA PHE A 607 -1.56 15.96 -8.21
C PHE A 607 -2.95 15.39 -8.45
N MET A 608 -3.97 16.18 -8.14
CA MET A 608 -5.37 15.82 -8.32
C MET A 608 -6.11 16.92 -9.07
N VAL A 609 -6.87 16.52 -10.08
CA VAL A 609 -7.81 17.39 -10.81
C VAL A 609 -9.16 16.70 -10.89
N GLY A 610 -10.22 17.47 -10.75
CA GLY A 610 -11.59 16.98 -10.89
C GLY A 610 -12.52 18.04 -11.44
N ALA A 611 -13.46 17.61 -12.26
CA ALA A 611 -14.51 18.44 -12.80
C ALA A 611 -15.86 17.72 -12.75
N VAL A 612 -16.93 18.44 -12.45
CA VAL A 612 -18.30 17.94 -12.50
C VAL A 612 -19.20 19.02 -13.11
N HIS A 613 -20.01 18.62 -14.09
CA HIS A 613 -20.88 19.56 -14.81
C HIS A 613 -22.30 19.01 -14.88
N PRO A 614 -23.31 19.76 -14.36
CA PRO A 614 -24.73 19.43 -14.49
C PRO A 614 -25.27 19.94 -15.83
N TYR A 615 -26.23 19.23 -16.41
CA TYR A 615 -26.87 19.63 -17.64
C TYR A 615 -28.26 18.99 -17.82
N CYS A 616 -29.03 19.47 -18.79
CA CYS A 616 -30.37 19.01 -19.15
C CYS A 616 -31.33 18.92 -17.95
N ASN A 617 -31.40 17.75 -17.31
CA ASN A 617 -32.34 17.51 -16.21
C ASN A 617 -31.88 18.12 -14.86
N SER A 618 -30.68 18.64 -14.76
CA SER A 618 -30.14 19.21 -13.53
C SER A 618 -29.51 20.56 -13.78
N GLU A 619 -29.88 21.54 -12.98
CA GLU A 619 -29.24 22.85 -12.97
C GLU A 619 -28.04 22.92 -12.02
N VAL A 620 -28.08 22.12 -10.95
CA VAL A 620 -27.07 22.08 -9.86
C VAL A 620 -26.63 20.63 -9.64
N VAL A 621 -25.34 20.47 -9.34
CA VAL A 621 -24.76 19.18 -8.95
C VAL A 621 -25.17 18.85 -7.52
N PRO A 622 -25.58 17.58 -7.23
CA PRO A 622 -25.78 17.14 -5.86
C PRO A 622 -24.63 17.50 -4.93
N TYR A 623 -24.95 17.97 -3.73
CA TYR A 623 -23.94 18.39 -2.75
C TYR A 623 -22.90 17.28 -2.43
N SER A 624 -23.35 16.03 -2.41
CA SER A 624 -22.50 14.86 -2.20
C SER A 624 -21.47 14.63 -3.33
N GLU A 625 -21.71 15.17 -4.52
CA GLU A 625 -20.85 15.01 -5.69
C GLU A 625 -19.96 16.22 -5.98
N GLN A 626 -20.15 17.34 -5.26
CA GLN A 626 -19.33 18.53 -5.36
C GLN A 626 -17.97 18.33 -4.67
N PHE A 627 -16.97 19.10 -5.10
CA PHE A 627 -15.64 19.09 -4.53
C PHE A 627 -15.53 20.09 -3.38
N TYR A 628 -14.62 19.78 -2.45
CA TYR A 628 -14.17 20.66 -1.38
C TYR A 628 -12.67 20.51 -1.16
N ILE A 629 -12.05 21.44 -0.42
CA ILE A 629 -10.62 21.47 -0.20
C ILE A 629 -10.30 21.88 1.25
N GLY A 630 -9.04 21.61 1.68
CA GLY A 630 -8.57 21.81 3.05
C GLY A 630 -8.61 20.54 3.91
N GLY A 631 -7.99 20.59 5.07
CA GLY A 631 -7.93 19.50 6.05
C GLY A 631 -6.71 18.60 5.91
N ALA A 632 -6.62 17.59 6.79
CA ALA A 632 -5.46 16.75 7.02
C ALA A 632 -4.91 16.02 5.78
N ASN A 633 -5.73 15.72 4.78
CA ASN A 633 -5.35 14.96 3.57
C ASN A 633 -5.44 15.83 2.29
N SER A 634 -5.46 17.16 2.45
CA SER A 634 -5.56 18.13 1.37
C SER A 634 -4.57 19.28 1.63
N ILE A 635 -5.00 20.51 1.80
CA ILE A 635 -4.15 21.65 2.16
C ILE A 635 -4.14 21.78 3.69
N ARG A 636 -3.10 21.25 4.33
CA ARG A 636 -3.01 21.07 5.79
C ARG A 636 -2.92 22.37 6.60
N ALA A 637 -2.63 23.47 5.97
CA ALA A 637 -2.63 24.78 6.63
C ALA A 637 -4.05 25.35 6.87
N PHE A 638 -5.05 24.77 6.24
CA PHE A 638 -6.43 25.27 6.28
C PHE A 638 -7.40 24.18 6.72
N THR A 639 -8.42 24.56 7.45
CA THR A 639 -9.48 23.63 7.84
C THR A 639 -10.28 23.18 6.62
N ILE A 640 -10.96 22.04 6.74
CA ILE A 640 -11.81 21.56 5.67
C ILE A 640 -12.93 22.55 5.38
N ARG A 641 -13.22 22.76 4.08
CA ARG A 641 -14.27 23.69 3.63
C ARG A 641 -14.09 25.10 4.18
N SER A 642 -12.86 25.58 4.27
CA SER A 642 -12.53 26.95 4.63
C SER A 642 -11.95 27.76 3.47
N LEU A 643 -11.84 27.13 2.29
CA LEU A 643 -11.24 27.70 1.10
C LEU A 643 -12.19 27.60 -0.09
N GLY A 644 -12.20 28.62 -0.92
CA GLY A 644 -12.95 28.70 -2.17
C GLY A 644 -14.48 28.71 -2.00
N PRO A 645 -15.20 28.57 -3.12
CA PRO A 645 -14.71 28.47 -4.48
C PRO A 645 -14.08 29.77 -5.00
N GLY A 646 -12.98 29.62 -5.76
CA GLY A 646 -12.21 30.77 -6.27
C GLY A 646 -11.75 31.71 -5.16
N SER A 647 -11.99 33.01 -5.34
CA SER A 647 -11.73 34.03 -4.33
C SER A 647 -12.94 34.35 -3.43
N TYR A 648 -14.02 33.58 -3.53
CA TYR A 648 -15.20 33.77 -2.69
C TYR A 648 -14.91 33.43 -1.22
N ARG A 649 -15.41 34.31 -0.34
CA ARG A 649 -15.40 34.09 1.11
C ARG A 649 -16.81 34.35 1.66
N PRO A 650 -17.39 33.38 2.40
CA PRO A 650 -18.68 33.62 3.05
C PRO A 650 -18.63 34.83 4.01
N PRO A 651 -19.72 35.57 4.17
CA PRO A 651 -19.84 36.63 5.18
C PRO A 651 -19.50 36.10 6.59
N SER A 652 -18.86 36.92 7.41
CA SER A 652 -18.38 36.52 8.75
C SER A 652 -19.50 36.20 9.75
N ASP A 653 -20.70 36.72 9.51
CA ASP A 653 -21.93 36.47 10.27
C ASP A 653 -22.63 35.16 9.87
N ASN A 654 -22.30 34.61 8.71
CA ASN A 654 -22.84 33.31 8.26
C ASN A 654 -22.17 32.13 8.99
N LYS A 655 -22.81 31.64 10.06
CA LYS A 655 -22.34 30.49 10.85
C LYS A 655 -22.23 29.18 10.05
N ASN A 656 -22.99 29.07 8.96
CA ASN A 656 -23.06 27.89 8.09
C ASN A 656 -22.33 28.11 6.76
N GLY A 657 -21.49 29.14 6.64
CA GLY A 657 -20.77 29.51 5.44
C GLY A 657 -19.88 28.39 4.87
N TYR A 658 -19.50 27.41 5.68
CA TYR A 658 -18.77 26.21 5.22
C TYR A 658 -19.58 25.36 4.22
N LEU A 659 -20.90 25.44 4.22
CA LEU A 659 -21.76 24.75 3.25
C LEU A 659 -21.62 25.37 1.84
N ASP A 660 -21.32 26.66 1.75
CA ASP A 660 -21.12 27.36 0.50
C ASP A 660 -19.74 27.09 -0.12
N GLN A 661 -18.80 26.57 0.66
CA GLN A 661 -17.42 26.35 0.24
C GLN A 661 -17.26 24.99 -0.45
N THR A 662 -18.03 24.81 -1.51
CA THR A 662 -17.96 23.68 -2.43
C THR A 662 -17.83 24.17 -3.86
N GLY A 663 -17.21 23.35 -4.73
CA GLY A 663 -16.96 23.70 -6.12
C GLY A 663 -17.29 22.58 -7.10
N THR A 664 -17.37 22.92 -8.38
CA THR A 664 -17.57 21.98 -9.47
C THR A 664 -16.29 21.68 -10.24
N PHE A 665 -15.21 22.39 -9.96
CA PHE A 665 -13.86 22.11 -10.42
C PHE A 665 -12.90 22.13 -9.23
N LYS A 666 -11.93 21.23 -9.19
CA LYS A 666 -10.91 21.12 -8.15
C LYS A 666 -9.54 20.90 -8.79
N MET A 667 -8.53 21.59 -8.26
CA MET A 667 -7.12 21.32 -8.54
C MET A 667 -6.33 21.36 -7.24
N GLU A 668 -5.50 20.34 -7.01
CA GLU A 668 -4.71 20.18 -5.80
C GLU A 668 -3.36 19.56 -6.13
N ALA A 669 -2.30 20.12 -5.56
CA ALA A 669 -0.93 19.61 -5.66
C ALA A 669 -0.29 19.55 -4.28
N ASN A 670 0.36 18.45 -3.96
CA ASN A 670 1.05 18.24 -2.69
C ASN A 670 2.45 17.68 -2.96
N VAL A 671 3.42 18.19 -2.24
CA VAL A 671 4.79 17.67 -2.22
C VAL A 671 5.20 17.44 -0.79
N GLU A 672 5.71 16.25 -0.47
CA GLU A 672 6.11 15.89 0.88
C GLU A 672 7.46 15.17 0.89
N PHE A 673 8.43 15.76 1.57
CA PHE A 673 9.71 15.13 1.87
C PHE A 673 9.60 14.38 3.20
N ARG A 674 9.70 13.05 3.17
CA ARG A 674 9.62 12.14 4.31
C ARG A 674 11.01 11.64 4.63
N PHE A 675 11.44 11.76 5.88
CA PHE A 675 12.76 11.33 6.31
C PHE A 675 12.73 10.64 7.68
N LYS A 676 13.60 9.66 7.84
CA LYS A 676 13.72 8.94 9.09
C LYS A 676 14.43 9.80 10.14
N MET A 677 13.85 9.90 11.33
CA MET A 677 14.45 10.59 12.48
C MET A 677 15.11 9.58 13.44
N ILE A 678 14.34 8.94 14.29
CA ILE A 678 14.84 8.04 15.33
C ILE A 678 13.92 6.82 15.43
N GLY A 679 14.49 5.63 15.28
CA GLY A 679 13.75 4.40 15.46
C GLY A 679 12.54 4.30 14.53
N ARG A 680 11.33 4.37 15.10
CA ARG A 680 10.04 4.36 14.39
C ARG A 680 9.46 5.75 14.11
N LEU A 681 10.19 6.80 14.51
CA LEU A 681 9.77 8.18 14.30
C LEU A 681 10.34 8.70 12.99
N HIS A 682 9.47 9.23 12.13
CA HIS A 682 9.81 9.87 10.87
C HIS A 682 9.35 11.32 10.90
N GLY A 683 10.10 12.20 10.25
CA GLY A 683 9.74 13.58 10.00
C GLY A 683 9.19 13.75 8.58
N ALA A 684 8.41 14.79 8.38
CA ALA A 684 8.00 15.22 7.06
C ALA A 684 7.99 16.75 6.97
N ILE A 685 8.39 17.27 5.81
CA ILE A 685 8.23 18.67 5.44
C ILE A 685 7.37 18.66 4.18
N PHE A 686 6.39 19.55 4.11
CA PHE A 686 5.44 19.53 3.02
C PHE A 686 5.09 20.90 2.48
N LEU A 687 4.65 20.91 1.24
CA LEU A 687 4.07 22.06 0.55
C LEU A 687 2.76 21.61 -0.12
N ASP A 688 1.66 22.26 0.23
CA ASP A 688 0.33 21.95 -0.27
C ASP A 688 -0.21 23.18 -1.00
N ALA A 689 -0.76 22.98 -2.20
CA ALA A 689 -1.34 24.04 -3.04
C ALA A 689 -2.64 23.57 -3.69
N GLY A 690 -3.60 24.44 -3.87
CA GLY A 690 -4.82 24.13 -4.61
C GLY A 690 -6.00 25.04 -4.28
N ASN A 691 -7.09 24.83 -5.00
CA ASN A 691 -8.38 25.45 -4.74
C ASN A 691 -9.50 24.67 -5.43
N ILE A 692 -10.73 25.10 -5.20
CA ILE A 692 -11.94 24.72 -5.93
C ILE A 692 -12.53 25.92 -6.62
N TRP A 693 -13.28 25.72 -7.70
CA TRP A 693 -13.96 26.76 -8.47
C TRP A 693 -15.32 26.27 -8.94
N LEU A 694 -16.15 27.20 -9.38
CA LEU A 694 -17.38 26.91 -10.11
C LEU A 694 -17.14 26.97 -11.62
N LEU A 695 -17.63 26.00 -12.36
CA LEU A 695 -17.62 26.01 -13.83
C LEU A 695 -18.73 26.89 -14.43
N LYS A 696 -19.74 27.20 -13.62
CA LYS A 696 -20.86 28.07 -13.97
C LYS A 696 -20.95 29.22 -12.99
N GLN A 697 -21.25 30.42 -13.48
CA GLN A 697 -21.42 31.60 -12.66
C GLN A 697 -22.54 31.42 -11.64
N ASP A 698 -22.28 31.89 -10.41
CA ASP A 698 -23.26 31.98 -9.32
C ASP A 698 -23.29 33.40 -8.76
N PRO A 699 -24.37 34.15 -8.97
CA PRO A 699 -24.48 35.51 -8.48
C PRO A 699 -24.33 35.66 -6.96
N ASN A 700 -24.68 34.62 -6.20
CA ASN A 700 -24.56 34.58 -4.75
C ASN A 700 -23.14 34.33 -4.24
N ARG A 701 -22.23 33.95 -5.14
CA ARG A 701 -20.83 33.61 -4.82
C ARG A 701 -19.89 34.36 -5.78
N PRO A 702 -19.77 35.68 -5.67
CA PRO A 702 -18.93 36.50 -6.56
C PRO A 702 -17.44 36.08 -6.42
N GLY A 703 -16.73 35.94 -7.54
CA GLY A 703 -15.35 35.52 -7.59
C GLY A 703 -15.15 34.00 -7.46
N ALA A 704 -16.22 33.20 -7.47
CA ALA A 704 -16.15 31.73 -7.37
C ALA A 704 -15.81 31.04 -8.70
N GLU A 705 -15.90 31.77 -9.82
CA GLU A 705 -15.77 31.20 -11.17
C GLU A 705 -14.35 30.80 -11.52
N LEU A 706 -14.24 29.73 -12.32
CA LEU A 706 -12.98 29.31 -12.92
C LEU A 706 -12.58 30.29 -14.05
N THR A 707 -11.51 31.03 -13.83
CA THR A 707 -10.91 31.92 -14.85
C THR A 707 -9.44 31.58 -15.03
N TRP A 708 -8.89 31.84 -16.21
CA TRP A 708 -7.45 31.62 -16.46
C TRP A 708 -6.54 32.41 -15.50
N ARG A 709 -6.95 33.62 -15.13
CA ARG A 709 -6.22 34.41 -14.12
C ARG A 709 -6.42 33.86 -12.72
N GLY A 710 -7.61 33.34 -12.41
CA GLY A 710 -7.93 32.71 -11.12
C GLY A 710 -7.14 31.45 -10.87
N LEU A 711 -6.83 30.63 -11.90
CA LEU A 711 -5.97 29.45 -11.76
C LEU A 711 -4.58 29.75 -11.20
N GLY A 712 -4.04 30.95 -11.42
CA GLY A 712 -2.75 31.36 -10.84
C GLY A 712 -2.87 32.16 -9.54
N ARG A 713 -3.87 33.03 -9.46
CA ARG A 713 -4.02 34.01 -8.35
C ARG A 713 -4.76 33.41 -7.14
N ASP A 714 -5.79 32.59 -7.42
CA ASP A 714 -6.71 32.15 -6.38
C ASP A 714 -6.30 30.75 -5.82
N ILE A 715 -5.01 30.40 -5.89
CA ILE A 715 -4.48 29.15 -5.32
C ILE A 715 -4.11 29.37 -3.86
N ALA A 716 -4.75 28.64 -2.95
CA ALA A 716 -4.28 28.57 -1.57
C ALA A 716 -2.94 27.83 -1.49
N LEU A 717 -2.02 28.33 -0.69
CA LEU A 717 -0.69 27.75 -0.48
C LEU A 717 -0.41 27.60 1.02
N GLY A 718 0.06 26.44 1.41
CA GLY A 718 0.46 26.13 2.76
C GLY A 718 1.69 25.24 2.80
N THR A 719 2.49 25.42 3.83
CA THR A 719 3.64 24.56 4.13
C THR A 719 3.53 24.01 5.54
N GLY A 720 4.47 23.19 5.96
CA GLY A 720 4.48 22.73 7.33
C GLY A 720 5.44 21.59 7.61
N PHE A 721 5.39 21.17 8.86
CA PHE A 721 6.17 20.07 9.38
C PHE A 721 5.26 19.02 10.00
N GLY A 722 5.62 17.75 9.83
CA GLY A 722 4.85 16.65 10.39
C GLY A 722 5.71 15.58 11.04
N LEU A 723 5.16 14.96 12.07
CA LEU A 723 5.72 13.79 12.73
C LEU A 723 4.90 12.55 12.37
N ARG A 724 5.59 11.44 12.15
CA ARG A 724 5.03 10.14 11.82
C ARG A 724 5.61 9.10 12.77
N TYR A 725 4.76 8.41 13.51
CA TYR A 725 5.19 7.30 14.36
C TYR A 725 4.67 5.99 13.79
N ASP A 726 5.57 5.20 13.21
CA ASP A 726 5.26 3.94 12.54
C ASP A 726 5.28 2.78 13.54
N ILE A 727 4.12 2.15 13.76
CA ILE A 727 3.95 0.99 14.65
C ILE A 727 3.94 -0.33 13.83
N SER A 728 4.37 -0.31 12.57
CA SER A 728 4.40 -1.41 11.60
C SER A 728 3.04 -1.70 10.94
N TYR A 729 1.95 -1.73 11.67
CA TYR A 729 0.57 -1.89 11.17
C TYR A 729 -0.24 -0.60 11.18
N LEU A 730 0.28 0.45 11.79
CA LEU A 730 -0.39 1.73 11.96
C LEU A 730 0.63 2.87 11.99
N VAL A 731 0.37 3.93 11.27
CA VAL A 731 1.17 5.17 11.32
C VAL A 731 0.34 6.26 11.99
N LEU A 732 0.80 6.71 13.16
CA LEU A 732 0.23 7.90 13.82
C LEU A 732 0.89 9.14 13.25
N ARG A 733 0.10 10.12 12.89
CA ARG A 733 0.56 11.34 12.23
C ARG A 733 0.10 12.58 12.99
N ALA A 734 1.01 13.53 13.16
CA ALA A 734 0.73 14.88 13.64
C ALA A 734 1.35 15.88 12.67
N ASP A 735 0.53 16.70 12.02
CA ASP A 735 0.95 17.72 11.07
C ASP A 735 0.66 19.11 11.58
N LEU A 736 1.64 19.99 11.55
CA LEU A 736 1.51 21.42 11.79
C LEU A 736 1.61 22.14 10.45
N GLY A 737 0.47 22.58 9.92
CA GLY A 737 0.38 23.36 8.71
C GLY A 737 0.52 24.87 8.98
N ILE A 738 1.18 25.56 8.06
CA ILE A 738 1.41 27.02 8.10
C ILE A 738 0.90 27.60 6.79
N GLY A 739 -0.13 28.44 6.85
CA GLY A 739 -0.69 29.13 5.70
C GLY A 739 0.28 30.19 5.15
N ILE A 740 0.47 30.17 3.85
CA ILE A 740 1.26 31.16 3.12
C ILE A 740 0.34 32.13 2.39
N HIS A 741 -0.62 31.59 1.65
CA HIS A 741 -1.53 32.37 0.83
C HIS A 741 -2.97 31.82 0.92
N ALA A 742 -3.92 32.70 1.19
CA ALA A 742 -5.35 32.44 1.10
C ALA A 742 -5.89 33.00 -0.25
N PRO A 743 -6.84 32.27 -0.91
CA PRO A 743 -7.31 32.65 -2.26
C PRO A 743 -8.18 33.89 -2.29
N TYR A 744 -8.52 34.48 -1.15
CA TYR A 744 -9.38 35.63 -0.99
C TYR A 744 -8.65 36.82 -0.33
N ALA A 745 -9.20 38.00 -0.46
CA ALA A 745 -8.67 39.20 0.19
C ALA A 745 -8.78 39.12 1.72
N THR A 746 -7.70 39.50 2.40
CA THR A 746 -7.61 39.59 3.85
C THR A 746 -7.20 40.99 4.28
N SER A 747 -7.06 41.23 5.57
CA SER A 747 -6.55 42.52 6.09
C SER A 747 -5.09 42.80 5.75
N ARG A 748 -4.35 41.77 5.30
CA ARG A 748 -2.93 41.87 4.90
C ARG A 748 -2.81 41.89 3.37
N HIS A 749 -2.08 42.84 2.84
CA HIS A 749 -1.80 42.96 1.41
C HIS A 749 -0.54 42.20 1.02
N GLY A 750 -0.41 41.83 -0.26
CA GLY A 750 0.72 41.08 -0.82
C GLY A 750 0.45 39.61 -0.96
N TYR A 751 1.47 38.85 -1.47
CA TYR A 751 1.32 37.41 -1.71
C TYR A 751 1.15 36.64 -0.39
N TYR A 752 1.94 36.95 0.62
CA TYR A 752 1.73 36.42 1.98
C TYR A 752 0.61 37.23 2.65
N ASN A 753 -0.63 36.79 2.45
CA ASN A 753 -1.81 37.51 2.87
C ASN A 753 -2.50 36.98 4.14
N ILE A 754 -1.86 36.05 4.86
CA ILE A 754 -2.41 35.57 6.13
C ILE A 754 -2.30 36.68 7.19
N PRO A 755 -3.41 37.08 7.84
CA PRO A 755 -3.44 38.25 8.72
C PRO A 755 -2.45 38.15 9.88
N THR A 756 -2.53 37.07 10.66
CA THR A 756 -1.57 36.76 11.74
C THR A 756 -1.00 35.38 11.57
N PHE A 757 0.19 35.12 12.12
CA PHE A 757 0.79 33.79 12.07
C PHE A 757 -0.13 32.73 12.71
N ARG A 758 -0.88 33.10 13.74
CA ARG A 758 -1.80 32.21 14.45
C ARG A 758 -2.98 31.82 13.56
N ASP A 759 -3.48 32.72 12.72
CA ASP A 759 -4.60 32.45 11.82
C ASP A 759 -4.23 31.46 10.70
N GLY A 760 -2.93 31.35 10.39
CA GLY A 760 -2.40 30.42 9.40
C GLY A 760 -2.00 29.08 9.98
N LEU A 761 -2.15 28.83 11.29
CA LEU A 761 -1.74 27.57 11.89
C LEU A 761 -2.87 26.54 11.87
N GLY A 762 -2.60 25.39 11.25
CA GLY A 762 -3.45 24.20 11.26
C GLY A 762 -2.76 23.03 11.93
N LEU A 763 -3.32 22.51 13.02
CA LEU A 763 -2.83 21.28 13.67
C LEU A 763 -3.77 20.13 13.32
N HIS A 764 -3.21 19.07 12.75
CA HIS A 764 -3.94 17.86 12.41
C HIS A 764 -3.31 16.64 13.04
N ILE A 765 -4.14 15.84 13.73
CA ILE A 765 -3.78 14.50 14.19
C ILE A 765 -4.55 13.51 13.33
N ALA A 766 -3.87 12.56 12.73
CA ALA A 766 -4.47 11.62 11.79
C ALA A 766 -3.76 10.25 11.82
N ILE A 767 -4.37 9.27 11.17
CA ILE A 767 -3.86 7.92 11.01
C ILE A 767 -3.50 7.70 9.54
N GLY A 768 -2.34 7.11 9.28
CA GLY A 768 -1.83 6.89 7.93
C GLY A 768 -1.11 8.08 7.32
N TYR A 769 -0.61 7.90 6.09
CA TYR A 769 -0.03 8.98 5.29
C TYR A 769 -1.13 9.81 4.63
N PRO A 770 -0.91 11.09 4.29
CA PRO A 770 -1.95 11.93 3.68
C PRO A 770 -2.31 11.50 2.26
N PHE A 771 -1.39 10.86 1.57
CA PHE A 771 -1.52 10.28 0.23
C PHE A 771 -0.45 9.22 -0.03
#